data_9d556b9b659f9b18b9587f79360e2d55
#
_entry.id   9d556b9b659f9b18b9587f79360e2d55
#
_cell.length_a   1.000
_cell.length_b   1.000
_cell.length_c   1.000
_cell.angle_alpha   90.00
_cell.angle_beta   90.00
_cell.angle_gamma   90.00
#
_symmetry.space_group_name_H-M   'P 1'
#
loop_
_entity.id
_entity.type
_entity.pdbx_description
1 polymer ?
#
loop_
_entity_poly.entity_id
_entity_poly.type
_entity_poly.pdbx_seq_one_letter_code
_entity_poly.pdbx_strand_id
1 'polypeptide(L)'
;MKRDIYYCLCNHWTECGIGYAFPKGWVEYNWYHRCFSSIYTIEKTLDAADHYPGLKVCMELDSYAYEAVHEVAPSTIERLKTYIKEGKAAVEGGTYGQPLGQDYSGESNIAHLVYGRQTIHDLLDYDIKTFLVEEQWFHPQLPQLLKQSGFLYASLQCQNSGQVQPMNKTMFLWEGIDGTVIRTIPANQNMVSCVKQYGDYGQLWSELELQETPLLFQWAEVWVPGMDWGASIKPFEAAIQDVFHHEAHSVSLQEYFEHTLTRSLDKVFIPLENSHYGNDWYQDGGWGFDGDRILYENKQCENWLQAFEAKRFYEQQNNDEMRIQYWKRLMVLQNHDVSVARGYRAVDEYGVMSDANSLFINFLRRLKEELMTACFSQDDHVELVSYNGTKGNKTYELPYIAEDIHVFDDKHKELLVSMDQRHDKMYVETELKPYETVKLFFEKGEHHPCRFHRGKSFTSESIRITYEQGWCVHIEDLDAQTGIRYRAFSGSISKRNEHDDHFHALSSAHHQFTFAFDGYRHCADQCSEMYVVYEGIMEDDLFFTMTLSCNLLTLHTTDTPVAFAKSEIRLNKASKEITVRSYLYCGVYLNMDAYASFTYDMETCEIYRNYPFGEEITRLKEFYALDYIRVCNDATGFTIMNHGNQRVFHENKELRFKIAKGKMLYDYEFCFSIIFHTKTALDSMSFVIKEKLKPLSVSNQSIISIDSPEILSSSIYRLNKKDHFRLINYSPQQVNCCMTLSRQYRSIEICDFLDQRQKECRQQPDSTITLCFKPMEIITVVAYE
;
A
#
# COMPACT_ATOMS: atom_id res chain seq x y z
N MET A 1 38.41 -29.01 -9.15
CA MET A 1 37.19 -29.39 -9.90
C MET A 1 36.61 -28.11 -10.46
N LYS A 2 36.34 -28.06 -11.77
CA LYS A 2 35.59 -26.94 -12.39
C LYS A 2 34.23 -26.95 -11.71
N ARG A 3 33.77 -25.81 -11.22
CA ARG A 3 32.45 -25.70 -10.57
C ARG A 3 31.39 -25.49 -11.63
N ASP A 4 30.20 -26.05 -11.42
CA ASP A 4 29.07 -25.77 -12.29
C ASP A 4 28.64 -24.34 -12.10
N ILE A 5 28.61 -23.56 -13.18
CA ILE A 5 28.11 -22.17 -13.20
C ILE A 5 26.68 -22.22 -13.72
N TYR A 6 25.81 -21.49 -13.07
CA TYR A 6 24.40 -21.37 -13.43
C TYR A 6 24.11 -20.00 -14.04
N TYR A 7 23.23 -19.99 -15.04
CA TYR A 7 22.78 -18.77 -15.73
C TYR A 7 21.29 -18.75 -15.78
N CYS A 8 20.69 -17.64 -15.33
CA CYS A 8 19.25 -17.38 -15.41
C CYS A 8 19.02 -16.08 -16.20
N LEU A 9 18.38 -16.20 -17.36
CA LEU A 9 17.87 -15.05 -18.12
C LEU A 9 16.40 -14.86 -17.76
N CYS A 10 16.08 -13.74 -17.13
CA CYS A 10 14.73 -13.39 -16.75
C CYS A 10 14.29 -12.11 -17.44
N ASN A 11 13.19 -12.17 -18.17
CA ASN A 11 12.61 -11.02 -18.84
C ASN A 11 11.46 -10.45 -17.99
N HIS A 12 11.45 -9.14 -17.84
CA HIS A 12 10.49 -8.40 -17.04
C HIS A 12 9.55 -7.57 -17.91
N TRP A 13 8.31 -7.45 -17.45
CA TRP A 13 7.33 -6.49 -17.95
C TRP A 13 6.15 -6.38 -16.98
N THR A 14 5.49 -5.22 -16.97
CA THR A 14 4.24 -5.00 -16.25
C THR A 14 3.14 -4.51 -17.19
N GLU A 15 1.94 -5.06 -17.07
CA GLU A 15 0.74 -4.65 -17.81
C GLU A 15 -0.23 -3.84 -16.95
N CYS A 16 -0.16 -4.00 -15.63
CA CYS A 16 -1.13 -3.43 -14.71
C CYS A 16 -1.27 -1.93 -14.89
N GLY A 17 -0.42 -1.09 -14.56
CA GLY A 17 -0.61 0.35 -14.60
C GLY A 17 -0.95 0.91 -15.99
N ILE A 18 -0.49 0.27 -17.04
CA ILE A 18 -0.56 0.78 -18.42
C ILE A 18 -1.71 0.15 -19.19
N GLY A 19 -1.77 -1.18 -19.26
CA GLY A 19 -2.72 -1.87 -20.12
C GLY A 19 -4.15 -1.84 -19.61
N TYR A 20 -4.35 -2.09 -18.34
CA TYR A 20 -5.68 -2.17 -17.73
C TYR A 20 -6.35 -0.79 -17.60
N ALA A 21 -5.63 0.20 -17.12
CA ALA A 21 -6.18 1.53 -16.93
C ALA A 21 -6.56 2.21 -18.25
N PHE A 22 -5.96 1.75 -19.34
CA PHE A 22 -6.13 2.35 -20.67
C PHE A 22 -6.49 1.31 -21.72
N PRO A 23 -7.66 0.67 -21.64
CA PRO A 23 -8.07 -0.38 -22.58
C PRO A 23 -8.10 0.10 -24.05
N LYS A 24 -8.12 1.41 -24.29
CA LYS A 24 -8.02 2.01 -25.62
C LYS A 24 -6.58 2.39 -26.03
N GLY A 25 -5.61 2.10 -25.16
CA GLY A 25 -4.19 2.38 -25.38
C GLY A 25 -3.79 3.82 -25.07
N TRP A 26 -2.49 4.05 -25.08
CA TRP A 26 -1.89 5.36 -24.94
C TRP A 26 -2.05 6.16 -26.20
N VAL A 27 -2.44 7.43 -26.08
CA VAL A 27 -2.65 8.30 -27.24
C VAL A 27 -1.36 8.56 -28.01
N GLU A 28 -0.24 8.65 -27.30
CA GLU A 28 1.07 8.90 -27.91
C GLU A 28 1.72 7.65 -28.49
N TYR A 29 1.33 6.46 -28.00
CA TYR A 29 1.88 5.18 -28.39
C TYR A 29 0.77 4.20 -28.72
N ASN A 30 0.27 4.22 -29.93
CA ASN A 30 -0.81 3.34 -30.41
C ASN A 30 -0.52 1.84 -30.28
N TRP A 31 0.70 1.45 -30.04
CA TRP A 31 1.14 0.06 -29.91
C TRP A 31 0.91 -0.55 -28.50
N TYR A 32 0.68 0.25 -27.44
CA TYR A 32 0.31 -0.26 -26.12
C TYR A 32 -1.12 -0.79 -26.07
N HIS A 33 -1.83 -0.68 -27.17
CA HIS A 33 -3.23 -1.05 -27.19
C HIS A 33 -3.41 -2.56 -26.99
N ARG A 34 -4.24 -2.95 -26.01
CA ARG A 34 -4.65 -4.33 -25.74
C ARG A 34 -3.48 -5.31 -25.52
N CYS A 35 -2.67 -5.06 -24.53
CA CYS A 35 -1.58 -5.94 -24.09
C CYS A 35 -0.51 -6.18 -25.16
N PHE A 36 -0.36 -5.28 -26.13
CA PHE A 36 0.62 -5.47 -27.20
C PHE A 36 2.03 -5.70 -26.65
N SER A 37 2.44 -4.92 -25.66
CA SER A 37 3.77 -5.04 -25.05
C SER A 37 3.97 -6.36 -24.34
N SER A 38 2.98 -6.81 -23.55
CA SER A 38 3.03 -8.12 -22.90
C SER A 38 3.08 -9.27 -23.90
N ILE A 39 2.25 -9.21 -24.96
CA ILE A 39 2.29 -10.19 -26.05
C ILE A 39 3.67 -10.19 -26.71
N TYR A 40 4.18 -9.01 -27.07
CA TYR A 40 5.50 -8.87 -27.69
C TYR A 40 6.61 -9.41 -26.80
N THR A 41 6.59 -9.07 -25.52
CA THR A 41 7.57 -9.54 -24.53
C THR A 41 7.58 -11.06 -24.43
N ILE A 42 6.42 -11.70 -24.30
CA ILE A 42 6.30 -13.17 -24.21
C ILE A 42 6.82 -13.80 -25.51
N GLU A 43 6.30 -13.38 -26.66
CA GLU A 43 6.67 -13.98 -27.95
C GLU A 43 8.17 -13.84 -28.24
N LYS A 44 8.77 -12.66 -28.01
CA LYS A 44 10.20 -12.44 -28.24
C LYS A 44 11.09 -13.21 -27.28
N THR A 45 10.65 -13.37 -26.05
CA THR A 45 11.38 -14.22 -25.09
C THR A 45 11.38 -15.68 -25.51
N LEU A 46 10.23 -16.18 -26.00
CA LEU A 46 10.15 -17.55 -26.53
C LEU A 46 10.94 -17.72 -27.85
N ASP A 47 10.93 -16.70 -28.74
CA ASP A 47 11.78 -16.70 -29.94
C ASP A 47 13.28 -16.84 -29.58
N ALA A 48 13.73 -16.28 -28.46
CA ALA A 48 15.11 -16.42 -28.00
C ALA A 48 15.44 -17.88 -27.62
N ALA A 49 14.52 -18.57 -26.95
CA ALA A 49 14.70 -19.99 -26.65
C ALA A 49 14.77 -20.89 -27.90
N ASP A 50 14.06 -20.52 -28.97
CA ASP A 50 14.17 -21.22 -30.27
C ASP A 50 15.50 -20.93 -30.99
N HIS A 51 15.96 -19.66 -30.88
CA HIS A 51 17.18 -19.25 -31.58
C HIS A 51 18.45 -19.79 -30.93
N TYR A 52 18.46 -20.03 -29.63
CA TYR A 52 19.61 -20.52 -28.87
C TYR A 52 19.30 -21.89 -28.23
N PRO A 53 19.55 -22.99 -28.92
CA PRO A 53 19.32 -24.34 -28.38
C PRO A 53 20.02 -24.54 -27.03
N GLY A 54 19.29 -24.96 -26.02
CA GLY A 54 19.76 -25.13 -24.65
C GLY A 54 19.62 -23.90 -23.76
N LEU A 55 19.17 -22.76 -24.28
CA LEU A 55 18.79 -21.62 -23.47
C LEU A 55 17.43 -21.89 -22.86
N LYS A 56 17.33 -21.77 -21.54
CA LYS A 56 16.09 -21.64 -20.81
C LYS A 56 15.84 -20.17 -20.54
N VAL A 57 14.62 -19.72 -20.85
CA VAL A 57 14.20 -18.34 -20.61
C VAL A 57 13.20 -18.29 -19.45
N CYS A 58 13.31 -17.27 -18.62
CA CYS A 58 12.37 -17.00 -17.54
C CYS A 58 11.63 -15.69 -17.81
N MET A 59 10.42 -15.58 -17.26
CA MET A 59 9.60 -14.39 -17.35
C MET A 59 9.11 -14.03 -15.97
N GLU A 60 9.31 -12.77 -15.60
CA GLU A 60 8.76 -12.15 -14.42
C GLU A 60 7.83 -11.03 -14.89
N LEU A 61 6.56 -11.37 -15.04
CA LEU A 61 5.48 -10.43 -15.37
C LEU A 61 4.49 -10.39 -14.19
N ASP A 62 3.76 -9.29 -14.07
CA ASP A 62 2.58 -9.29 -13.24
C ASP A 62 1.62 -10.40 -13.70
N SER A 63 1.00 -11.13 -12.77
CA SER A 63 0.13 -12.25 -13.16
C SER A 63 -1.10 -11.77 -13.92
N TYR A 64 -1.50 -10.52 -13.76
CA TYR A 64 -2.53 -9.88 -14.57
C TYR A 64 -2.15 -9.84 -16.06
N ALA A 65 -0.88 -9.64 -16.41
CA ALA A 65 -0.42 -9.63 -17.80
C ALA A 65 -0.77 -10.94 -18.52
N TYR A 66 -0.56 -12.09 -17.85
CA TYR A 66 -0.94 -13.39 -18.43
C TYR A 66 -2.46 -13.52 -18.61
N GLU A 67 -3.25 -13.04 -17.65
CA GLU A 67 -4.71 -13.05 -17.74
C GLU A 67 -5.21 -12.16 -18.90
N ALA A 68 -4.69 -10.96 -19.00
CA ALA A 68 -5.02 -10.02 -20.07
C ALA A 68 -4.58 -10.52 -21.46
N VAL A 69 -3.38 -11.11 -21.56
CA VAL A 69 -2.91 -11.72 -22.81
C VAL A 69 -3.76 -12.94 -23.18
N HIS A 70 -4.17 -13.76 -22.22
CA HIS A 70 -5.05 -14.90 -22.51
C HIS A 70 -6.38 -14.46 -23.12
N GLU A 71 -6.94 -13.34 -22.66
CA GLU A 71 -8.19 -12.79 -23.21
C GLU A 71 -8.04 -12.33 -24.67
N VAL A 72 -6.92 -11.68 -25.01
CA VAL A 72 -6.74 -11.02 -26.34
C VAL A 72 -5.97 -11.90 -27.33
N ALA A 73 -5.04 -12.72 -26.87
CA ALA A 73 -4.14 -13.54 -27.67
C ALA A 73 -3.89 -14.91 -27.00
N PRO A 74 -4.93 -15.75 -26.85
CA PRO A 74 -4.81 -17.04 -26.14
C PRO A 74 -3.73 -17.96 -26.73
N SER A 75 -3.42 -17.85 -28.03
CA SER A 75 -2.35 -18.64 -28.66
C SER A 75 -0.97 -18.36 -28.07
N THR A 76 -0.69 -17.13 -27.62
CA THR A 76 0.55 -16.77 -26.97
C THR A 76 0.69 -17.48 -25.61
N ILE A 77 -0.39 -17.55 -24.85
CA ILE A 77 -0.41 -18.29 -23.58
C ILE A 77 -0.24 -19.81 -23.82
N GLU A 78 -0.88 -20.38 -24.82
CA GLU A 78 -0.72 -21.79 -25.18
C GLU A 78 0.72 -22.11 -25.65
N ARG A 79 1.37 -21.21 -26.39
CA ARG A 79 2.77 -21.31 -26.76
C ARG A 79 3.65 -21.34 -25.51
N LEU A 80 3.47 -20.36 -24.61
CA LEU A 80 4.20 -20.30 -23.35
C LEU A 80 4.02 -21.58 -22.52
N LYS A 81 2.78 -22.05 -22.37
CA LYS A 81 2.46 -23.29 -21.68
C LYS A 81 3.17 -24.51 -22.28
N THR A 82 3.29 -24.55 -23.59
CA THR A 82 4.05 -25.60 -24.32
C THR A 82 5.53 -25.55 -23.96
N TYR A 83 6.14 -24.36 -23.99
CA TYR A 83 7.58 -24.19 -23.69
C TYR A 83 7.89 -24.49 -22.22
N ILE A 84 6.98 -24.17 -21.30
CA ILE A 84 7.10 -24.58 -19.89
C ILE A 84 7.14 -26.12 -19.78
N LYS A 85 6.20 -26.82 -20.43
CA LYS A 85 6.15 -28.30 -20.44
C LYS A 85 7.39 -28.93 -21.07
N GLU A 86 7.97 -28.29 -22.08
CA GLU A 86 9.21 -28.73 -22.72
C GLU A 86 10.47 -28.39 -21.91
N GLY A 87 10.34 -27.66 -20.81
CA GLY A 87 11.46 -27.21 -19.98
C GLY A 87 12.30 -26.10 -20.59
N LYS A 88 11.81 -25.44 -21.65
CA LYS A 88 12.48 -24.31 -22.33
C LYS A 88 12.18 -22.95 -21.70
N ALA A 89 11.04 -22.83 -21.00
CA ALA A 89 10.64 -21.60 -20.33
C ALA A 89 10.24 -21.88 -18.88
N ALA A 90 10.28 -20.83 -18.04
CA ALA A 90 9.75 -20.83 -16.70
C ALA A 90 9.15 -19.47 -16.38
N VAL A 91 8.26 -19.41 -15.37
CA VAL A 91 7.69 -18.20 -14.82
C VAL A 91 8.22 -18.02 -13.42
N GLU A 92 8.73 -16.84 -13.13
CA GLU A 92 9.16 -16.35 -11.83
C GLU A 92 8.22 -15.21 -11.38
N GLY A 93 8.34 -14.74 -10.15
CA GLY A 93 7.52 -13.60 -9.67
C GLY A 93 6.39 -14.01 -8.75
N GLY A 94 5.18 -14.05 -9.27
CA GLY A 94 4.01 -14.58 -8.54
C GLY A 94 3.20 -13.59 -7.76
N THR A 95 3.33 -12.28 -8.00
CA THR A 95 2.39 -11.27 -7.53
C THR A 95 1.37 -10.94 -8.62
N TYR A 96 0.13 -10.60 -8.22
CA TYR A 96 -0.91 -10.30 -9.20
C TYR A 96 -0.63 -9.00 -9.97
N GLY A 97 -0.18 -7.94 -9.28
CA GLY A 97 0.02 -6.61 -9.87
C GLY A 97 1.36 -5.94 -9.52
N GLN A 98 2.37 -6.66 -9.08
CA GLN A 98 3.70 -6.11 -8.75
C GLN A 98 3.68 -4.85 -7.87
N PRO A 99 3.14 -4.92 -6.64
CA PRO A 99 3.09 -3.77 -5.75
C PRO A 99 4.45 -3.46 -5.13
N LEU A 100 4.67 -2.21 -4.73
CA LEU A 100 5.65 -1.89 -3.70
C LEU A 100 5.08 -2.37 -2.35
N GLY A 101 5.44 -3.57 -1.92
CA GLY A 101 4.73 -4.29 -0.86
C GLY A 101 4.59 -3.54 0.47
N GLN A 102 5.53 -2.66 0.81
CA GLN A 102 5.45 -1.88 2.04
C GLN A 102 4.52 -0.66 1.98
N ASP A 103 4.08 -0.26 0.78
CA ASP A 103 3.16 0.88 0.61
C ASP A 103 1.70 0.49 0.85
N TYR A 104 1.41 -0.80 0.85
CA TYR A 104 0.07 -1.36 0.95
C TYR A 104 -0.12 -2.22 2.19
N SER A 105 -1.38 -2.45 2.56
CA SER A 105 -1.71 -3.26 3.75
C SER A 105 -1.19 -4.69 3.64
N GLY A 106 -1.07 -5.36 4.79
CA GLY A 106 -0.68 -6.77 4.81
C GLY A 106 -1.68 -7.66 4.07
N GLU A 107 -2.98 -7.34 4.10
CA GLU A 107 -4.00 -8.07 3.35
C GLU A 107 -3.85 -7.89 1.84
N SER A 108 -3.50 -6.69 1.36
CA SER A 108 -3.16 -6.47 -0.04
C SER A 108 -1.95 -7.29 -0.47
N ASN A 109 -0.89 -7.33 0.35
CA ASN A 109 0.28 -8.18 0.09
C ASN A 109 -0.11 -9.67 -0.04
N ILE A 110 -0.92 -10.17 0.90
CA ILE A 110 -1.42 -11.56 0.84
C ILE A 110 -2.25 -11.78 -0.43
N ALA A 111 -3.15 -10.86 -0.76
CA ALA A 111 -3.97 -10.96 -1.96
C ALA A 111 -3.12 -11.01 -3.23
N HIS A 112 -2.12 -10.15 -3.37
CA HIS A 112 -1.18 -10.19 -4.49
C HIS A 112 -0.51 -11.55 -4.64
N LEU A 113 -0.01 -12.13 -3.55
CA LEU A 113 0.68 -13.42 -3.57
C LEU A 113 -0.28 -14.59 -3.89
N VAL A 114 -1.46 -14.60 -3.27
CA VAL A 114 -2.44 -15.68 -3.45
C VAL A 114 -3.05 -15.64 -4.86
N TYR A 115 -3.60 -14.50 -5.27
CA TYR A 115 -4.21 -14.37 -6.60
C TYR A 115 -3.19 -14.44 -7.73
N GLY A 116 -1.97 -13.95 -7.50
CA GLY A 116 -0.90 -14.06 -8.48
C GLY A 116 -0.56 -15.51 -8.80
N ARG A 117 -0.31 -16.31 -7.76
CA ARG A 117 -0.05 -17.74 -7.93
C ARG A 117 -1.23 -18.49 -8.54
N GLN A 118 -2.45 -18.21 -8.07
CA GLN A 118 -3.65 -18.86 -8.59
C GLN A 118 -3.82 -18.59 -10.08
N THR A 119 -3.64 -17.36 -10.53
CA THR A 119 -3.73 -16.98 -11.95
C THR A 119 -2.71 -17.74 -12.80
N ILE A 120 -1.46 -17.81 -12.36
CA ILE A 120 -0.41 -18.55 -13.06
C ILE A 120 -0.73 -20.05 -13.13
N HIS A 121 -1.16 -20.65 -12.01
CA HIS A 121 -1.56 -22.05 -11.96
C HIS A 121 -2.70 -22.35 -12.94
N ASP A 122 -3.76 -21.55 -12.91
CA ASP A 122 -4.97 -21.80 -13.70
C ASP A 122 -4.72 -21.61 -15.22
N LEU A 123 -3.90 -20.63 -15.59
CA LEU A 123 -3.62 -20.34 -17.00
C LEU A 123 -2.51 -21.23 -17.59
N LEU A 124 -1.46 -21.44 -16.84
CA LEU A 124 -0.23 -22.06 -17.35
C LEU A 124 -0.02 -23.51 -16.89
N ASP A 125 -0.87 -24.00 -15.96
CA ASP A 125 -0.67 -25.33 -15.31
C ASP A 125 0.73 -25.40 -14.68
N TYR A 126 1.16 -24.28 -14.04
CA TYR A 126 2.51 -24.11 -13.50
C TYR A 126 2.47 -23.67 -12.03
N ASP A 127 3.19 -24.40 -11.20
CA ASP A 127 3.28 -24.16 -9.76
C ASP A 127 4.51 -23.31 -9.46
N ILE A 128 4.33 -21.99 -9.45
CA ILE A 128 5.42 -21.07 -9.12
C ILE A 128 5.83 -21.22 -7.66
N LYS A 129 7.14 -21.40 -7.42
CA LYS A 129 7.73 -21.59 -6.08
C LYS A 129 8.74 -20.53 -5.70
N THR A 130 9.18 -19.74 -6.66
CA THR A 130 10.18 -18.69 -6.46
C THR A 130 9.54 -17.33 -6.53
N PHE A 131 9.64 -16.60 -5.43
CA PHE A 131 9.25 -15.21 -5.39
C PHE A 131 10.39 -14.34 -5.95
N LEU A 132 10.04 -13.51 -6.90
CA LEU A 132 10.93 -12.52 -7.52
C LEU A 132 10.09 -11.36 -8.00
N VAL A 133 10.48 -10.12 -7.72
CA VAL A 133 9.85 -8.93 -8.28
C VAL A 133 10.94 -7.90 -8.55
N GLU A 134 10.92 -7.30 -9.74
CA GLU A 134 11.97 -6.40 -10.17
C GLU A 134 12.05 -5.13 -9.32
N GLU A 135 10.92 -4.54 -9.01
CA GLU A 135 10.80 -3.26 -8.32
C GLU A 135 9.97 -3.43 -7.06
N GLN A 136 10.53 -4.11 -6.09
CA GLN A 136 9.82 -4.36 -4.85
C GLN A 136 10.62 -3.92 -3.64
N TRP A 137 9.91 -3.46 -2.63
CA TRP A 137 10.43 -3.21 -1.31
C TRP A 137 10.12 -4.36 -0.36
N PHE A 138 11.12 -4.71 0.44
CA PHE A 138 11.06 -5.85 1.34
C PHE A 138 10.79 -5.38 2.77
N HIS A 139 10.08 -6.20 3.55
CA HIS A 139 9.78 -5.92 4.95
C HIS A 139 9.96 -7.19 5.80
N PRO A 140 10.19 -7.06 7.12
CA PRO A 140 10.51 -8.20 7.99
C PRO A 140 9.44 -9.28 8.09
N GLN A 141 8.18 -8.97 7.76
CA GLN A 141 7.09 -9.94 7.76
C GLN A 141 7.00 -10.76 6.47
N LEU A 142 7.62 -10.31 5.38
CA LEU A 142 7.47 -10.92 4.06
C LEU A 142 7.85 -12.41 4.02
N PRO A 143 8.89 -12.93 4.72
CA PRO A 143 9.18 -14.36 4.75
C PRO A 143 7.99 -15.22 5.20
N GLN A 144 7.23 -14.77 6.21
CA GLN A 144 6.03 -15.48 6.65
C GLN A 144 4.93 -15.45 5.58
N LEU A 145 4.70 -14.29 4.96
CA LEU A 145 3.70 -14.14 3.92
C LEU A 145 4.01 -15.05 2.73
N LEU A 146 5.25 -15.07 2.27
CA LEU A 146 5.72 -15.93 1.19
C LEU A 146 5.50 -17.41 1.53
N LYS A 147 5.93 -17.83 2.72
CA LYS A 147 5.81 -19.23 3.14
C LYS A 147 4.38 -19.68 3.22
N GLN A 148 3.50 -18.87 3.80
CA GLN A 148 2.07 -19.18 3.90
C GLN A 148 1.33 -19.07 2.55
N SER A 149 1.87 -18.32 1.58
CA SER A 149 1.39 -18.30 0.20
C SER A 149 1.99 -19.42 -0.65
N GLY A 150 2.74 -20.36 -0.06
CA GLY A 150 3.29 -21.56 -0.73
C GLY A 150 4.56 -21.32 -1.52
N PHE A 151 5.25 -20.19 -1.37
CA PHE A 151 6.59 -20.01 -1.91
C PHE A 151 7.63 -20.79 -1.09
N LEU A 152 8.61 -21.36 -1.77
CA LEU A 152 9.69 -22.10 -1.16
C LEU A 152 10.99 -21.33 -1.20
N TYR A 153 11.13 -20.45 -2.15
CA TYR A 153 12.33 -19.70 -2.48
C TYR A 153 12.01 -18.22 -2.70
N ALA A 154 13.00 -17.36 -2.50
CA ALA A 154 12.92 -15.95 -2.82
C ALA A 154 14.21 -15.43 -3.46
N SER A 155 14.09 -14.45 -4.32
CA SER A 155 15.20 -13.66 -4.81
C SER A 155 15.03 -12.21 -4.39
N LEU A 156 16.06 -11.62 -3.80
CA LEU A 156 16.13 -10.21 -3.46
C LEU A 156 16.85 -9.39 -4.56
N GLN A 157 17.07 -10.00 -5.70
CA GLN A 157 17.62 -9.29 -6.85
C GLN A 157 16.56 -8.36 -7.41
N CYS A 158 16.87 -7.08 -7.45
CA CYS A 158 15.98 -6.02 -7.84
C CYS A 158 16.76 -5.03 -8.71
N GLN A 159 16.19 -4.60 -9.83
CA GLN A 159 16.92 -3.77 -10.78
C GLN A 159 16.99 -2.32 -10.33
N ASN A 160 15.89 -1.73 -9.96
CA ASN A 160 15.76 -0.28 -9.84
C ASN A 160 15.50 0.22 -8.43
N SER A 161 14.48 -0.27 -7.74
CA SER A 161 14.01 0.31 -6.49
C SER A 161 13.96 -0.68 -5.33
N GLY A 162 13.95 -0.15 -4.12
CA GLY A 162 13.73 -0.95 -2.91
C GLY A 162 14.80 -1.99 -2.65
N GLN A 163 15.99 -1.77 -3.13
CA GLN A 163 17.06 -2.76 -3.05
C GLN A 163 17.49 -3.00 -1.61
N VAL A 164 17.59 -4.27 -1.27
CA VAL A 164 18.27 -4.68 -0.06
C VAL A 164 19.77 -4.45 -0.22
N GLN A 165 20.43 -4.03 0.87
CA GLN A 165 21.88 -3.83 0.85
C GLN A 165 22.60 -5.10 0.35
N PRO A 166 23.51 -4.98 -0.63
CA PRO A 166 24.25 -6.12 -1.13
C PRO A 166 24.99 -6.89 -0.03
N MET A 167 24.95 -8.20 -0.11
CA MET A 167 25.56 -9.09 0.87
C MET A 167 26.68 -9.92 0.20
N ASN A 168 27.77 -10.13 0.91
CA ASN A 168 28.82 -11.06 0.46
C ASN A 168 28.42 -12.52 0.73
N LYS A 169 27.29 -12.93 0.16
CA LYS A 169 26.75 -14.29 0.23
C LYS A 169 26.14 -14.65 -1.12
N THR A 170 26.18 -15.92 -1.49
CA THR A 170 25.50 -16.42 -2.70
C THR A 170 24.08 -16.87 -2.41
N MET A 171 23.81 -17.30 -1.17
CA MET A 171 22.52 -17.77 -0.70
C MET A 171 22.47 -17.74 0.83
N PHE A 172 21.27 -17.58 1.41
CA PHE A 172 21.04 -17.61 2.85
C PHE A 172 19.59 -18.03 3.18
N LEU A 173 19.31 -18.26 4.45
CA LEU A 173 17.94 -18.40 4.96
C LEU A 173 17.47 -17.03 5.45
N TRP A 174 16.55 -16.41 4.72
CA TRP A 174 15.94 -15.16 5.13
C TRP A 174 14.95 -15.43 6.25
N GLU A 175 15.23 -14.87 7.43
CA GLU A 175 14.42 -15.04 8.63
C GLU A 175 13.44 -13.88 8.77
N GLY A 176 12.16 -14.19 8.91
CA GLY A 176 11.09 -13.23 9.21
C GLY A 176 11.01 -12.90 10.70
N ILE A 177 10.25 -11.89 11.03
CA ILE A 177 10.08 -11.42 12.42
C ILE A 177 9.43 -12.48 13.34
N ASP A 178 8.68 -13.40 12.78
CA ASP A 178 8.05 -14.54 13.48
C ASP A 178 8.96 -15.77 13.57
N GLY A 179 10.19 -15.69 13.04
CA GLY A 179 11.15 -16.78 12.94
C GLY A 179 10.96 -17.72 11.75
N THR A 180 9.98 -17.48 10.88
CA THR A 180 9.83 -18.20 9.60
C THR A 180 11.05 -17.98 8.73
N VAL A 181 11.52 -19.03 8.05
CA VAL A 181 12.68 -18.94 7.16
C VAL A 181 12.33 -19.37 5.74
N ILE A 182 12.92 -18.66 4.77
CA ILE A 182 12.82 -18.97 3.35
C ILE A 182 14.22 -18.93 2.72
N ARG A 183 14.50 -19.88 1.83
CA ARG A 183 15.78 -19.93 1.12
C ARG A 183 15.84 -18.83 0.08
N THR A 184 16.90 -18.00 0.12
CA THR A 184 16.91 -16.72 -0.57
C THR A 184 18.24 -16.44 -1.25
N ILE A 185 18.18 -15.90 -2.48
CA ILE A 185 19.32 -15.30 -3.18
C ILE A 185 19.36 -13.82 -2.79
N PRO A 186 20.51 -13.30 -2.31
CA PRO A 186 20.65 -11.88 -1.98
C PRO A 186 20.70 -11.01 -3.22
N ALA A 187 20.43 -9.72 -3.04
CA ALA A 187 20.88 -8.71 -3.99
C ALA A 187 22.41 -8.74 -4.04
N ASN A 188 22.99 -9.02 -5.17
CA ASN A 188 24.43 -9.19 -5.29
C ASN A 188 25.00 -8.58 -6.59
N GLN A 189 26.33 -8.65 -6.72
CA GLN A 189 27.08 -8.06 -7.82
C GLN A 189 26.95 -8.83 -9.14
N ASN A 190 26.43 -10.05 -9.12
CA ASN A 190 26.32 -10.93 -10.27
C ASN A 190 25.05 -10.70 -11.10
N MET A 191 24.30 -9.66 -10.80
CA MET A 191 23.17 -9.26 -11.61
C MET A 191 23.63 -8.34 -12.73
N VAL A 192 23.26 -8.67 -13.95
CA VAL A 192 23.47 -7.86 -15.14
C VAL A 192 22.11 -7.39 -15.63
N SER A 193 21.90 -6.09 -15.72
CA SER A 193 20.66 -5.53 -16.23
C SER A 193 20.83 -4.97 -17.65
N CYS A 194 19.74 -4.87 -18.39
CA CYS A 194 19.71 -4.28 -19.73
C CYS A 194 20.14 -2.80 -19.74
N VAL A 195 19.96 -2.08 -18.64
CA VAL A 195 20.30 -0.66 -18.49
C VAL A 195 21.80 -0.46 -18.27
N LYS A 196 22.48 -1.42 -17.69
CA LYS A 196 23.94 -1.37 -17.53
C LYS A 196 24.57 -1.99 -18.76
N GLN A 197 25.17 -1.15 -19.61
CA GLN A 197 25.94 -1.65 -20.72
C GLN A 197 26.97 -2.65 -20.24
N TYR A 198 27.04 -3.75 -20.97
CA TYR A 198 27.92 -4.85 -20.77
C TYR A 198 29.37 -4.39 -20.78
N GLY A 199 30.02 -4.44 -19.63
CA GLY A 199 31.45 -4.18 -19.44
C GLY A 199 32.30 -5.46 -19.62
N ASP A 200 33.51 -5.46 -19.15
CA ASP A 200 34.41 -6.57 -19.24
C ASP A 200 33.92 -7.81 -18.47
N TYR A 201 33.31 -8.75 -19.19
CA TYR A 201 32.80 -10.01 -18.65
C TYR A 201 33.89 -10.98 -18.16
N GLY A 202 35.11 -10.83 -18.64
CA GLY A 202 36.21 -11.70 -18.21
C GLY A 202 36.44 -11.63 -16.71
N GLN A 203 36.30 -10.45 -16.11
CA GLN A 203 36.39 -10.30 -14.67
C GLN A 203 35.19 -10.94 -13.97
N LEU A 204 33.96 -10.75 -14.47
CA LEU A 204 32.75 -11.33 -13.90
C LEU A 204 32.80 -12.86 -13.88
N TRP A 205 33.23 -13.49 -15.00
CA TRP A 205 33.39 -14.93 -15.07
C TRP A 205 34.43 -15.43 -14.08
N SER A 206 35.56 -14.71 -13.94
CA SER A 206 36.60 -15.04 -12.96
C SER A 206 36.10 -14.94 -11.52
N GLU A 207 35.25 -13.98 -11.20
CA GLU A 207 34.63 -13.81 -9.89
C GLU A 207 33.59 -14.91 -9.61
N LEU A 208 32.79 -15.29 -10.62
CA LEU A 208 31.82 -16.39 -10.52
C LEU A 208 32.53 -17.72 -10.22
N GLU A 209 33.68 -18.02 -10.87
CA GLU A 209 34.44 -19.26 -10.62
C GLU A 209 34.93 -19.36 -9.16
N LEU A 210 35.06 -18.27 -8.45
CA LEU A 210 35.48 -18.27 -7.04
C LEU A 210 34.32 -18.52 -6.08
N GLN A 211 33.09 -18.40 -6.54
CA GLN A 211 31.91 -18.58 -5.69
C GLN A 211 31.56 -20.05 -5.47
N GLU A 212 30.91 -20.33 -4.37
CA GLU A 212 30.50 -21.70 -4.02
C GLU A 212 29.36 -22.25 -4.88
N THR A 213 28.41 -21.38 -5.23
CA THR A 213 27.25 -21.63 -6.11
C THR A 213 27.12 -20.48 -7.08
N PRO A 214 27.96 -20.43 -8.09
CA PRO A 214 27.99 -19.31 -9.00
C PRO A 214 26.68 -19.23 -9.81
N LEU A 215 25.97 -18.10 -9.68
CA LEU A 215 24.80 -17.76 -10.47
C LEU A 215 25.04 -16.44 -11.16
N LEU A 216 24.96 -16.43 -12.47
CA LEU A 216 24.82 -15.23 -13.27
C LEU A 216 23.31 -14.99 -13.51
N PHE A 217 22.77 -13.96 -12.92
CA PHE A 217 21.39 -13.56 -13.13
C PHE A 217 21.32 -12.36 -14.06
N GLN A 218 20.55 -12.49 -15.12
CA GLN A 218 20.42 -11.44 -16.12
C GLN A 218 18.97 -10.98 -16.25
N TRP A 219 18.73 -9.69 -15.96
CA TRP A 219 17.50 -9.01 -16.29
C TRP A 219 17.45 -8.61 -17.76
N ALA A 220 16.31 -8.82 -18.36
CA ALA A 220 15.97 -8.35 -19.69
C ALA A 220 14.65 -7.58 -19.65
N GLU A 221 14.53 -6.57 -20.50
CA GLU A 221 13.31 -5.84 -20.73
C GLU A 221 13.08 -5.73 -22.24
N VAL A 222 12.46 -6.76 -22.81
CA VAL A 222 12.13 -6.82 -24.24
C VAL A 222 10.65 -6.53 -24.38
N TRP A 223 10.27 -5.28 -24.57
CA TRP A 223 8.86 -4.91 -24.52
C TRP A 223 8.37 -4.10 -25.73
N VAL A 224 9.17 -3.24 -26.35
CA VAL A 224 8.76 -2.52 -27.57
C VAL A 224 9.93 -2.28 -28.50
N PRO A 225 9.78 -2.52 -29.82
CA PRO A 225 10.82 -2.21 -30.80
C PRO A 225 11.12 -0.71 -30.87
N GLY A 226 12.40 -0.36 -30.75
CA GLY A 226 12.88 1.00 -31.01
C GLY A 226 12.72 2.01 -29.92
N MET A 227 12.27 1.63 -28.72
CA MET A 227 12.41 2.47 -27.53
C MET A 227 13.80 2.33 -26.91
N ASP A 228 14.34 3.39 -26.32
CA ASP A 228 15.69 3.40 -25.73
C ASP A 228 15.85 2.41 -24.56
N TRP A 229 14.74 2.00 -23.97
CA TRP A 229 14.66 0.95 -22.96
C TRP A 229 14.38 -0.42 -23.55
N GLY A 230 13.86 -0.45 -24.75
CA GLY A 230 13.54 -1.65 -25.48
C GLY A 230 14.83 -2.33 -25.86
N ALA A 231 15.28 -3.18 -25.00
CA ALA A 231 16.32 -4.08 -25.37
C ALA A 231 15.87 -4.89 -26.58
N SER A 232 16.49 -4.69 -27.67
CA SER A 232 16.59 -5.82 -28.58
C SER A 232 17.36 -6.92 -27.83
N ILE A 233 17.08 -8.19 -28.10
CA ILE A 233 17.88 -9.33 -27.59
C ILE A 233 19.37 -9.16 -27.88
N LYS A 234 19.74 -8.32 -28.86
CA LYS A 234 21.13 -8.04 -29.28
C LYS A 234 22.12 -7.72 -28.15
N PRO A 235 21.81 -6.89 -27.15
CA PRO A 235 22.72 -6.70 -26.02
C PRO A 235 22.98 -7.98 -25.23
N PHE A 236 22.05 -8.93 -25.27
CA PHE A 236 22.17 -10.22 -24.56
C PHE A 236 22.83 -11.31 -25.38
N GLU A 237 22.93 -11.15 -26.70
CA GLU A 237 23.54 -12.15 -27.58
C GLU A 237 24.98 -12.46 -27.14
N ALA A 238 25.76 -11.44 -26.82
CA ALA A 238 27.14 -11.64 -26.35
C ALA A 238 27.15 -12.40 -25.01
N ALA A 239 26.26 -12.08 -24.09
CA ALA A 239 26.16 -12.79 -22.81
C ALA A 239 25.74 -14.25 -23.00
N ILE A 240 24.77 -14.51 -23.85
CA ILE A 240 24.31 -15.87 -24.16
C ILE A 240 25.41 -16.68 -24.82
N GLN A 241 26.15 -16.08 -25.74
CA GLN A 241 27.31 -16.75 -26.37
C GLN A 241 28.42 -17.07 -25.35
N ASP A 242 28.73 -16.15 -24.45
CA ASP A 242 29.69 -16.38 -23.36
C ASP A 242 29.23 -17.49 -22.40
N VAL A 243 27.92 -17.53 -22.07
CA VAL A 243 27.34 -18.60 -21.25
C VAL A 243 27.61 -19.96 -21.84
N PHE A 244 27.41 -20.15 -23.16
CA PHE A 244 27.69 -21.40 -23.86
C PHE A 244 29.19 -21.67 -23.96
N HIS A 245 30.01 -20.64 -24.18
CA HIS A 245 31.47 -20.76 -24.20
C HIS A 245 32.03 -21.24 -22.85
N HIS A 246 31.49 -20.78 -21.75
CA HIS A 246 31.89 -21.18 -20.40
C HIS A 246 31.21 -22.47 -19.92
N GLU A 247 30.38 -23.11 -20.74
CA GLU A 247 29.62 -24.33 -20.40
C GLU A 247 28.73 -24.14 -19.16
N ALA A 248 28.16 -22.92 -18.98
CA ALA A 248 27.23 -22.65 -17.88
C ALA A 248 25.88 -23.32 -18.14
N HIS A 249 25.23 -23.75 -17.06
CA HIS A 249 23.90 -24.34 -17.12
C HIS A 249 22.85 -23.28 -17.17
N SER A 250 22.07 -23.21 -18.25
CA SER A 250 20.90 -22.31 -18.34
C SER A 250 19.75 -22.93 -17.57
N VAL A 251 19.28 -22.25 -16.55
CA VAL A 251 18.27 -22.73 -15.57
C VAL A 251 17.27 -21.64 -15.19
N SER A 252 16.12 -22.04 -14.66
CA SER A 252 15.26 -21.14 -13.89
C SER A 252 15.81 -20.91 -12.48
N LEU A 253 15.36 -19.87 -11.79
CA LEU A 253 15.72 -19.68 -10.39
C LEU A 253 15.26 -20.85 -9.52
N GLN A 254 14.05 -21.39 -9.79
CA GLN A 254 13.57 -22.57 -9.08
C GLN A 254 14.54 -23.75 -9.23
N GLU A 255 14.97 -24.07 -10.45
CA GLU A 255 15.95 -25.15 -10.71
C GLU A 255 17.28 -24.87 -10.02
N TYR A 256 17.77 -23.65 -10.07
CA TYR A 256 18.98 -23.27 -9.35
C TYR A 256 18.85 -23.54 -7.84
N PHE A 257 17.74 -23.20 -7.21
CA PHE A 257 17.50 -23.53 -5.80
C PHE A 257 17.47 -25.04 -5.57
N GLU A 258 16.82 -25.79 -6.44
CA GLU A 258 16.70 -27.25 -6.34
C GLU A 258 18.04 -27.94 -6.46
N HIS A 259 18.95 -27.48 -7.33
CA HIS A 259 20.33 -27.96 -7.45
C HIS A 259 21.21 -27.66 -6.21
N THR A 260 20.80 -26.68 -5.40
CA THR A 260 21.58 -26.20 -4.26
C THR A 260 21.00 -26.61 -2.89
N LEU A 261 19.97 -27.45 -2.85
CA LEU A 261 19.21 -27.81 -1.62
C LEU A 261 20.04 -28.41 -0.48
N THR A 262 21.12 -29.12 -0.80
CA THR A 262 21.94 -29.86 0.17
C THR A 262 22.84 -28.97 1.03
N ARG A 263 22.88 -27.67 0.78
CA ARG A 263 23.78 -26.75 1.47
C ARG A 263 23.24 -26.31 2.82
N SER A 264 24.10 -26.25 3.81
CA SER A 264 23.84 -25.56 5.07
C SER A 264 23.98 -24.06 4.84
N LEU A 265 22.98 -23.29 5.27
CA LEU A 265 22.91 -21.84 5.07
C LEU A 265 22.75 -21.13 6.41
N ASP A 266 23.36 -19.96 6.52
CA ASP A 266 23.16 -19.07 7.66
C ASP A 266 21.77 -18.44 7.61
N LYS A 267 21.21 -18.20 8.78
CA LYS A 267 20.02 -17.36 8.92
C LYS A 267 20.42 -15.89 8.92
N VAL A 268 19.65 -15.08 8.22
CA VAL A 268 19.82 -13.63 8.16
C VAL A 268 18.48 -12.96 8.33
N PHE A 269 18.37 -12.10 9.33
CA PHE A 269 17.25 -11.17 9.48
C PHE A 269 17.57 -9.86 8.74
N ILE A 270 16.63 -9.36 7.95
CA ILE A 270 16.79 -8.10 7.21
C ILE A 270 15.79 -7.09 7.79
N PRO A 271 16.27 -6.09 8.55
CA PRO A 271 15.41 -5.04 9.05
C PRO A 271 14.89 -4.16 7.90
N LEU A 272 13.75 -3.53 8.09
CA LEU A 272 13.16 -2.63 7.11
C LEU A 272 14.11 -1.50 6.68
N GLU A 273 14.96 -1.04 7.60
CA GLU A 273 15.96 0.00 7.35
C GLU A 273 16.92 -0.36 6.21
N ASN A 274 17.20 -1.65 6.02
CA ASN A 274 18.09 -2.14 4.95
C ASN A 274 17.35 -2.40 3.62
N SER A 275 16.04 -2.27 3.57
CA SER A 275 15.24 -2.53 2.37
C SER A 275 15.14 -1.33 1.43
N HIS A 276 15.76 -0.21 1.77
CA HIS A 276 15.75 1.04 0.99
C HIS A 276 17.13 1.44 0.48
N TYR A 277 18.05 0.48 0.43
CA TYR A 277 19.41 0.78 0.05
C TYR A 277 19.53 1.25 -1.40
N GLY A 278 20.04 2.46 -1.56
CA GLY A 278 20.57 2.96 -2.82
C GLY A 278 19.55 3.46 -3.84
N ASN A 279 18.28 3.66 -3.48
CA ASN A 279 17.36 4.14 -4.47
C ASN A 279 16.28 5.11 -3.99
N ASP A 280 16.45 6.36 -4.40
CA ASP A 280 15.47 7.44 -4.24
C ASP A 280 14.56 7.59 -5.48
N TRP A 281 14.67 6.70 -6.46
CA TRP A 281 14.10 6.92 -7.79
C TRP A 281 12.57 7.00 -7.76
N TYR A 282 11.92 6.04 -7.11
CA TYR A 282 10.48 6.10 -6.87
C TYR A 282 10.11 7.13 -5.83
N GLN A 283 10.97 7.34 -4.87
CA GLN A 283 10.75 8.22 -3.73
C GLN A 283 10.79 9.69 -4.12
N ASP A 284 11.62 10.07 -5.07
CA ASP A 284 11.71 11.43 -5.56
C ASP A 284 10.86 11.75 -6.79
N GLY A 285 10.09 10.75 -7.23
CA GLY A 285 9.22 10.90 -8.38
C GLY A 285 10.02 11.10 -9.65
N GLY A 286 10.97 10.22 -9.94
CA GLY A 286 11.65 10.19 -11.23
C GLY A 286 10.67 10.14 -12.38
N TRP A 287 9.56 9.43 -12.21
CA TRP A 287 8.44 9.37 -13.13
C TRP A 287 7.35 10.41 -12.84
N GLY A 288 7.28 10.96 -11.65
CA GLY A 288 6.27 11.92 -11.24
C GLY A 288 5.96 11.81 -9.75
N PHE A 289 5.17 12.73 -9.22
CA PHE A 289 4.86 12.78 -7.80
C PHE A 289 3.38 13.04 -7.55
N ASP A 290 2.58 12.01 -7.66
CA ASP A 290 1.22 11.97 -7.11
C ASP A 290 1.01 10.68 -6.30
N GLY A 291 2.11 10.01 -5.93
CA GLY A 291 2.07 8.74 -5.20
C GLY A 291 1.27 8.82 -3.90
N ASP A 292 1.49 9.86 -3.10
CA ASP A 292 0.77 10.02 -1.82
C ASP A 292 -0.75 10.18 -2.03
N ARG A 293 -1.16 10.86 -3.10
CA ARG A 293 -2.58 11.03 -3.45
C ARG A 293 -3.20 9.70 -3.89
N ILE A 294 -2.48 8.93 -4.70
CA ILE A 294 -2.88 7.58 -5.11
C ILE A 294 -2.92 6.66 -3.89
N LEU A 295 -1.91 6.72 -3.02
CA LEU A 295 -1.85 5.94 -1.79
C LEU A 295 -3.00 6.27 -0.84
N TYR A 296 -3.37 7.54 -0.69
CA TYR A 296 -4.54 7.94 0.09
C TYR A 296 -5.82 7.26 -0.40
N GLU A 297 -6.11 7.33 -1.70
CA GLU A 297 -7.31 6.70 -2.27
C GLU A 297 -7.23 5.15 -2.21
N ASN A 298 -6.05 4.57 -2.40
CA ASN A 298 -5.83 3.13 -2.20
C ASN A 298 -6.16 2.71 -0.76
N LYS A 299 -5.67 3.43 0.25
CA LYS A 299 -5.97 3.17 1.67
C LYS A 299 -7.47 3.20 1.95
N GLN A 300 -8.19 4.16 1.35
CA GLN A 300 -9.64 4.20 1.48
C GLN A 300 -10.29 2.96 0.85
N CYS A 301 -9.84 2.53 -0.33
CA CYS A 301 -10.34 1.31 -0.98
C CYS A 301 -10.03 0.06 -0.15
N GLU A 302 -8.81 -0.10 0.38
CA GLU A 302 -8.44 -1.20 1.29
C GLU A 302 -9.40 -1.29 2.48
N ASN A 303 -9.65 -0.17 3.15
CA ASN A 303 -10.51 -0.13 4.33
C ASN A 303 -11.97 -0.49 4.01
N TRP A 304 -12.51 0.01 2.89
CA TRP A 304 -13.87 -0.32 2.45
C TRP A 304 -13.99 -1.76 1.94
N LEU A 305 -12.94 -2.30 1.33
CA LEU A 305 -12.93 -3.70 0.91
C LEU A 305 -12.94 -4.65 2.12
N GLN A 306 -12.20 -4.33 3.18
CA GLN A 306 -12.28 -5.08 4.44
C GLN A 306 -13.67 -5.02 5.08
N ALA A 307 -14.33 -3.86 5.07
CA ALA A 307 -15.70 -3.72 5.53
C ALA A 307 -16.68 -4.56 4.69
N PHE A 308 -16.51 -4.55 3.37
CA PHE A 308 -17.31 -5.36 2.45
C PHE A 308 -17.12 -6.86 2.71
N GLU A 309 -15.90 -7.32 2.94
CA GLU A 309 -15.61 -8.71 3.31
C GLU A 309 -16.28 -9.08 4.64
N ALA A 310 -16.16 -8.23 5.65
CA ALA A 310 -16.81 -8.42 6.94
C ALA A 310 -18.34 -8.49 6.80
N LYS A 311 -18.96 -7.61 6.01
CA LYS A 311 -20.40 -7.66 5.74
C LYS A 311 -20.81 -8.99 5.15
N ARG A 312 -20.11 -9.45 4.11
CA ARG A 312 -20.38 -10.76 3.48
C ARG A 312 -20.30 -11.92 4.46
N PHE A 313 -19.33 -11.87 5.39
CA PHE A 313 -19.19 -12.85 6.45
C PHE A 313 -20.41 -12.81 7.40
N TYR A 314 -20.79 -11.65 7.92
CA TYR A 314 -21.93 -11.50 8.83
C TYR A 314 -23.25 -11.90 8.17
N GLU A 315 -23.45 -11.60 6.90
CA GLU A 315 -24.64 -11.95 6.12
C GLU A 315 -24.60 -13.35 5.50
N GLN A 316 -23.51 -14.11 5.69
CA GLN A 316 -23.35 -15.47 5.15
C GLN A 316 -23.45 -15.54 3.61
N GLN A 317 -23.02 -14.50 2.92
CA GLN A 317 -23.10 -14.43 1.47
C GLN A 317 -22.08 -15.36 0.80
N ASN A 318 -22.50 -16.10 -0.23
CA ASN A 318 -21.69 -17.11 -0.92
C ASN A 318 -21.32 -16.72 -2.36
N ASN A 319 -21.58 -15.49 -2.79
CA ASN A 319 -21.14 -15.02 -4.10
C ASN A 319 -19.69 -14.53 -4.04
N ASP A 320 -18.74 -15.38 -4.40
CA ASP A 320 -17.31 -15.06 -4.31
C ASP A 320 -16.80 -14.25 -5.48
N GLU A 321 -17.51 -14.25 -6.61
CA GLU A 321 -17.08 -13.55 -7.84
C GLU A 321 -16.87 -12.06 -7.62
N MET A 322 -17.82 -11.38 -6.97
CA MET A 322 -17.72 -9.95 -6.69
C MET A 322 -16.52 -9.61 -5.78
N ARG A 323 -16.28 -10.46 -4.75
CA ARG A 323 -15.11 -10.33 -3.88
C ARG A 323 -13.81 -10.42 -4.67
N ILE A 324 -13.69 -11.43 -5.52
CA ILE A 324 -12.51 -11.66 -6.36
C ILE A 324 -12.30 -10.48 -7.31
N GLN A 325 -13.35 -9.98 -7.94
CA GLN A 325 -13.28 -8.84 -8.86
C GLN A 325 -12.82 -7.56 -8.14
N TYR A 326 -13.33 -7.26 -6.96
CA TYR A 326 -12.91 -6.08 -6.20
C TYR A 326 -11.43 -6.17 -5.80
N TRP A 327 -10.95 -7.33 -5.32
CA TRP A 327 -9.54 -7.55 -5.06
C TRP A 327 -8.68 -7.37 -6.30
N LYS A 328 -9.05 -8.01 -7.41
CA LYS A 328 -8.31 -7.91 -8.68
C LYS A 328 -8.23 -6.47 -9.17
N ARG A 329 -9.33 -5.73 -9.15
CA ARG A 329 -9.36 -4.31 -9.53
C ARG A 329 -8.46 -3.46 -8.64
N LEU A 330 -8.50 -3.67 -7.33
CA LEU A 330 -7.64 -2.95 -6.40
C LEU A 330 -6.16 -3.28 -6.64
N MET A 331 -5.81 -4.55 -6.77
CA MET A 331 -4.43 -4.99 -6.99
C MET A 331 -3.79 -4.44 -8.27
N VAL A 332 -4.57 -4.28 -9.34
CA VAL A 332 -4.10 -3.61 -10.56
C VAL A 332 -3.73 -2.16 -10.28
N LEU A 333 -4.55 -1.46 -9.48
CA LEU A 333 -4.32 -0.06 -9.08
C LEU A 333 -3.29 0.10 -7.96
N GLN A 334 -2.69 -1.00 -7.50
CA GLN A 334 -1.57 -1.05 -6.55
C GLN A 334 -0.24 -1.39 -7.23
N ASN A 335 -0.21 -1.49 -8.54
CA ASN A 335 1.03 -1.65 -9.27
C ASN A 335 1.97 -0.46 -9.01
N HIS A 336 3.27 -0.73 -8.93
CA HIS A 336 4.26 0.31 -8.65
C HIS A 336 4.27 1.44 -9.70
N ASP A 337 4.03 1.13 -10.97
CA ASP A 337 3.97 2.11 -12.06
C ASP A 337 2.76 3.06 -11.95
N VAL A 338 1.69 2.65 -11.30
CA VAL A 338 0.51 3.50 -11.09
C VAL A 338 0.86 4.77 -10.30
N SER A 339 1.69 4.64 -9.28
CA SER A 339 2.08 5.78 -8.44
C SER A 339 3.12 6.69 -9.10
N VAL A 340 3.79 6.20 -10.16
CA VAL A 340 4.89 6.93 -10.82
C VAL A 340 4.58 7.41 -12.23
N ALA A 341 3.48 6.99 -12.82
CA ALA A 341 3.10 7.26 -14.21
C ALA A 341 2.71 8.72 -14.51
N ARG A 342 3.17 9.68 -13.69
CA ARG A 342 2.89 11.10 -13.91
C ARG A 342 3.49 11.60 -15.22
N GLY A 343 2.71 12.40 -15.95
CA GLY A 343 3.11 12.96 -17.24
C GLY A 343 2.78 12.08 -18.43
N TYR A 344 2.41 10.83 -18.21
CA TYR A 344 1.79 10.02 -19.24
C TYR A 344 0.35 10.46 -19.48
N ARG A 345 -0.09 10.34 -20.73
CA ARG A 345 -1.44 10.68 -21.13
C ARG A 345 -2.20 9.47 -21.56
N ALA A 346 -3.44 9.48 -21.20
CA ALA A 346 -4.33 8.40 -21.49
C ALA A 346 -5.69 8.89 -21.95
N VAL A 347 -6.39 8.06 -22.67
CA VAL A 347 -7.75 8.32 -23.12
C VAL A 347 -8.67 7.44 -22.28
N ASP A 348 -9.64 8.07 -21.61
CA ASP A 348 -10.65 7.35 -20.87
C ASP A 348 -11.65 6.62 -21.77
N GLU A 349 -12.59 5.91 -21.17
CA GLU A 349 -13.65 5.16 -21.87
C GLU A 349 -14.54 6.03 -22.75
N TYR A 350 -14.58 7.35 -22.51
CA TYR A 350 -15.33 8.33 -23.29
C TYR A 350 -14.50 8.98 -24.41
N GLY A 351 -13.23 8.63 -24.54
CA GLY A 351 -12.32 9.21 -25.50
C GLY A 351 -11.74 10.56 -25.09
N VAL A 352 -11.86 10.91 -23.81
CA VAL A 352 -11.29 12.15 -23.25
C VAL A 352 -9.85 11.90 -22.83
N MET A 353 -8.94 12.75 -23.33
CA MET A 353 -7.54 12.72 -22.97
C MET A 353 -7.34 13.33 -21.60
N SER A 354 -6.75 12.59 -20.69
CA SER A 354 -6.38 13.06 -19.36
C SER A 354 -4.98 12.56 -18.97
N ASP A 355 -4.46 13.12 -17.92
CA ASP A 355 -3.25 12.60 -17.31
C ASP A 355 -3.53 11.27 -16.59
N ALA A 356 -2.57 10.36 -16.69
CA ALA A 356 -2.71 8.98 -16.20
C ALA A 356 -3.07 8.91 -14.72
N ASN A 357 -2.39 9.67 -13.88
CA ASN A 357 -2.63 9.65 -12.43
C ASN A 357 -4.05 10.09 -12.08
N SER A 358 -4.60 11.07 -12.80
CA SER A 358 -5.98 11.50 -12.59
C SER A 358 -6.97 10.39 -12.93
N LEU A 359 -6.69 9.57 -13.95
CA LEU A 359 -7.50 8.40 -14.27
C LEU A 359 -7.41 7.34 -13.18
N PHE A 360 -6.23 7.01 -12.70
CA PHE A 360 -6.06 6.05 -11.61
C PHE A 360 -6.77 6.48 -10.34
N ILE A 361 -6.68 7.75 -9.97
CA ILE A 361 -7.41 8.32 -8.84
C ILE A 361 -8.92 8.20 -9.06
N ASN A 362 -9.42 8.47 -10.25
CA ASN A 362 -10.84 8.32 -10.57
C ASN A 362 -11.28 6.85 -10.52
N PHE A 363 -10.48 5.91 -10.98
CA PHE A 363 -10.79 4.49 -10.84
C PHE A 363 -10.84 4.05 -9.37
N LEU A 364 -9.90 4.49 -8.54
CA LEU A 364 -9.92 4.24 -7.10
C LEU A 364 -11.16 4.84 -6.44
N ARG A 365 -11.52 6.08 -6.78
CA ARG A 365 -12.73 6.73 -6.26
C ARG A 365 -13.99 5.99 -6.64
N ARG A 366 -14.14 5.57 -7.90
CA ARG A 366 -15.26 4.73 -8.33
C ARG A 366 -15.30 3.40 -7.58
N LEU A 367 -14.17 2.73 -7.45
CA LEU A 367 -14.09 1.48 -6.68
C LEU A 367 -14.51 1.71 -5.22
N LYS A 368 -14.06 2.78 -4.60
CA LYS A 368 -14.46 3.17 -3.24
C LYS A 368 -15.98 3.38 -3.13
N GLU A 369 -16.58 4.12 -4.06
CA GLU A 369 -18.03 4.39 -4.09
C GLU A 369 -18.85 3.09 -4.26
N GLU A 370 -18.41 2.18 -5.12
CA GLU A 370 -19.04 0.87 -5.30
C GLU A 370 -18.96 0.03 -4.01
N LEU A 371 -17.80 0.00 -3.34
CA LEU A 371 -17.60 -0.70 -2.07
C LEU A 371 -18.45 -0.07 -0.95
N MET A 372 -18.49 1.25 -0.87
CA MET A 372 -19.36 1.97 0.08
C MET A 372 -20.83 1.59 -0.14
N THR A 373 -21.30 1.64 -1.38
CA THR A 373 -22.68 1.28 -1.72
C THR A 373 -22.98 -0.18 -1.37
N ALA A 374 -22.03 -1.08 -1.59
CA ALA A 374 -22.18 -2.48 -1.24
C ALA A 374 -22.20 -2.72 0.28
N CYS A 375 -21.57 -1.86 1.08
CA CYS A 375 -21.57 -1.95 2.54
C CYS A 375 -22.89 -1.48 3.18
N PHE A 376 -23.64 -0.59 2.53
CA PHE A 376 -24.91 -0.08 3.04
C PHE A 376 -26.09 -0.79 2.35
N SER A 377 -27.10 -1.22 3.15
CA SER A 377 -28.38 -1.62 2.62
C SER A 377 -29.32 -0.39 2.52
N GLN A 378 -30.36 -0.48 1.69
CA GLN A 378 -31.38 0.58 1.57
C GLN A 378 -32.39 0.59 2.75
N ASP A 379 -32.09 -0.17 3.81
CA ASP A 379 -32.96 -0.27 4.99
C ASP A 379 -32.82 0.95 5.89
N ASP A 380 -33.86 1.25 6.67
CA ASP A 380 -33.98 2.41 7.56
C ASP A 380 -33.05 2.34 8.81
N HIS A 381 -32.08 1.44 8.84
CA HIS A 381 -31.17 1.29 9.96
C HIS A 381 -29.74 0.96 9.50
N VAL A 382 -28.77 1.40 10.28
CA VAL A 382 -27.34 1.09 10.12
C VAL A 382 -26.91 0.27 11.32
N GLU A 383 -26.14 -0.77 11.10
CA GLU A 383 -25.49 -1.54 12.16
C GLU A 383 -23.99 -1.30 12.11
N LEU A 384 -23.40 -0.98 13.26
CA LEU A 384 -21.97 -0.77 13.41
C LEU A 384 -21.34 -2.02 14.01
N VAL A 385 -20.21 -2.44 13.45
CA VAL A 385 -19.50 -3.65 13.87
C VAL A 385 -18.03 -3.35 14.08
N SER A 386 -17.47 -3.80 15.20
CA SER A 386 -16.03 -3.83 15.41
C SER A 386 -15.44 -5.14 14.84
N TYR A 387 -15.40 -5.28 13.52
CA TYR A 387 -15.02 -6.52 12.83
C TYR A 387 -13.52 -6.87 12.91
N ASN A 388 -12.70 -6.05 13.51
CA ASN A 388 -11.26 -6.28 13.68
C ASN A 388 -10.82 -6.55 15.13
N GLY A 389 -11.79 -6.66 16.05
CA GLY A 389 -11.51 -6.99 17.45
C GLY A 389 -11.04 -5.82 18.32
N THR A 390 -11.01 -4.59 17.82
CA THR A 390 -10.72 -3.40 18.62
C THR A 390 -11.89 -3.03 19.53
N LYS A 391 -11.61 -2.31 20.63
CA LYS A 391 -12.61 -1.86 21.60
C LYS A 391 -12.52 -0.36 21.85
N GLY A 392 -13.57 0.17 22.48
CA GLY A 392 -13.65 1.56 22.95
C GLY A 392 -14.44 2.47 22.03
N ASN A 393 -14.43 3.75 22.34
CA ASN A 393 -15.17 4.75 21.58
C ASN A 393 -14.61 4.86 20.16
N LYS A 394 -15.52 4.87 19.20
CA LYS A 394 -15.24 5.11 17.80
C LYS A 394 -16.28 6.05 17.21
N THR A 395 -15.81 7.04 16.49
CA THR A 395 -16.65 7.91 15.69
C THR A 395 -16.72 7.40 14.27
N TYR A 396 -17.93 7.06 13.84
CA TYR A 396 -18.18 6.58 12.48
C TYR A 396 -18.66 7.73 11.60
N GLU A 397 -18.07 7.84 10.43
CA GLU A 397 -18.56 8.71 9.37
C GLU A 397 -19.61 7.97 8.58
N LEU A 398 -20.83 8.51 8.55
CA LEU A 398 -21.96 7.97 7.83
C LEU A 398 -22.34 8.90 6.66
N PRO A 399 -22.96 8.39 5.60
CA PRO A 399 -23.59 9.22 4.59
C PRO A 399 -24.62 10.13 5.27
N TYR A 400 -24.69 11.37 4.83
CA TYR A 400 -25.64 12.33 5.37
C TYR A 400 -27.09 11.86 5.16
N ILE A 401 -27.91 11.84 6.22
CA ILE A 401 -29.27 11.31 6.15
C ILE A 401 -30.30 12.44 6.19
N ALA A 402 -30.20 13.42 7.09
CA ALA A 402 -31.03 14.61 7.16
C ALA A 402 -30.51 15.59 8.22
N GLU A 403 -30.99 16.87 8.18
CA GLU A 403 -30.48 17.93 9.07
C GLU A 403 -30.89 17.82 10.54
N ASP A 404 -32.00 17.17 10.84
CA ASP A 404 -32.60 17.15 12.17
C ASP A 404 -32.86 15.71 12.62
N ILE A 405 -31.80 15.01 13.04
CA ILE A 405 -31.85 13.60 13.43
C ILE A 405 -31.24 13.37 14.80
N HIS A 406 -31.95 12.60 15.65
CA HIS A 406 -31.42 11.93 16.81
C HIS A 406 -31.07 10.49 16.45
N VAL A 407 -29.99 10.00 16.99
CA VAL A 407 -29.53 8.62 16.77
C VAL A 407 -29.53 7.86 18.10
N PHE A 408 -30.14 6.70 18.10
CA PHE A 408 -30.24 5.83 19.28
C PHE A 408 -29.57 4.48 18.99
N ASP A 409 -28.98 3.85 20.02
CA ASP A 409 -28.53 2.48 19.95
C ASP A 409 -29.69 1.48 20.16
N ASP A 410 -29.40 0.19 20.10
CA ASP A 410 -30.35 -0.92 20.31
C ASP A 410 -30.88 -1.01 21.75
N LYS A 411 -30.33 -0.22 22.70
CA LYS A 411 -30.76 -0.07 24.09
C LYS A 411 -31.53 1.22 24.31
N HIS A 412 -31.91 1.93 23.22
CA HIS A 412 -32.53 3.25 23.27
C HIS A 412 -31.71 4.34 24.00
N LYS A 413 -30.37 4.17 24.03
CA LYS A 413 -29.48 5.23 24.48
C LYS A 413 -29.25 6.18 23.32
N GLU A 414 -29.48 7.46 23.53
CA GLU A 414 -29.14 8.51 22.57
C GLU A 414 -27.62 8.62 22.41
N LEU A 415 -27.15 8.64 21.18
CA LEU A 415 -25.75 8.75 20.82
C LEU A 415 -25.39 10.17 20.44
N LEU A 416 -24.14 10.55 20.66
CA LEU A 416 -23.64 11.85 20.24
C LEU A 416 -23.47 11.89 18.72
N VAL A 417 -23.93 12.97 18.13
CA VAL A 417 -23.95 13.17 16.67
C VAL A 417 -23.33 14.52 16.33
N SER A 418 -22.62 14.57 15.24
CA SER A 418 -22.15 15.81 14.61
C SER A 418 -22.52 15.81 13.12
N MET A 419 -23.03 16.92 12.63
CA MET A 419 -23.48 17.08 11.26
C MET A 419 -22.54 18.02 10.51
N ASP A 420 -21.90 17.51 9.48
CA ASP A 420 -21.04 18.28 8.59
C ASP A 420 -21.76 18.50 7.25
N GLN A 421 -22.60 19.53 7.22
CA GLN A 421 -23.40 19.89 6.04
C GLN A 421 -22.57 20.28 4.82
N ARG A 422 -21.31 20.75 5.03
CA ARG A 422 -20.45 21.18 3.93
C ARG A 422 -19.91 20.00 3.12
N HIS A 423 -19.81 18.83 3.77
CA HIS A 423 -19.24 17.64 3.18
C HIS A 423 -20.26 16.49 3.05
N ASP A 424 -21.54 16.78 3.30
CA ASP A 424 -22.64 15.78 3.30
C ASP A 424 -22.33 14.55 4.18
N LYS A 425 -21.84 14.81 5.40
CA LYS A 425 -21.42 13.76 6.33
C LYS A 425 -22.08 13.92 7.69
N MET A 426 -22.36 12.79 8.29
CA MET A 426 -22.77 12.69 9.69
C MET A 426 -21.74 11.84 10.46
N TYR A 427 -21.42 12.27 11.65
CA TYR A 427 -20.56 11.54 12.57
C TYR A 427 -21.37 11.07 13.75
N VAL A 428 -21.28 9.77 14.07
CA VAL A 428 -21.94 9.17 15.22
C VAL A 428 -20.89 8.49 16.09
N GLU A 429 -20.88 8.79 17.38
CA GLU A 429 -19.97 8.13 18.32
C GLU A 429 -20.69 7.01 19.07
N THR A 430 -20.05 5.86 19.14
CA THR A 430 -20.50 4.73 19.94
C THR A 430 -19.31 3.99 20.58
N GLU A 431 -19.56 3.37 21.73
CA GLU A 431 -18.60 2.47 22.35
C GLU A 431 -18.87 1.03 21.90
N LEU A 432 -17.88 0.40 21.28
CA LEU A 432 -17.97 -0.98 20.84
C LEU A 432 -17.05 -1.88 21.65
N LYS A 433 -17.52 -3.09 21.97
CA LYS A 433 -16.68 -4.20 22.37
C LYS A 433 -16.10 -4.89 21.14
N PRO A 434 -15.01 -5.66 21.29
CA PRO A 434 -14.47 -6.45 20.21
C PRO A 434 -15.55 -7.31 19.56
N TYR A 435 -15.69 -7.20 18.24
CA TYR A 435 -16.66 -7.91 17.40
C TYR A 435 -18.14 -7.67 17.74
N GLU A 436 -18.47 -6.72 18.61
CA GLU A 436 -19.85 -6.34 18.94
C GLU A 436 -20.52 -5.64 17.76
N THR A 437 -21.78 -5.91 17.59
CA THR A 437 -22.69 -5.25 16.65
C THR A 437 -23.61 -4.32 17.41
N VAL A 438 -23.71 -3.07 17.00
CA VAL A 438 -24.64 -2.06 17.55
C VAL A 438 -25.54 -1.56 16.44
N LYS A 439 -26.83 -1.65 16.62
CA LYS A 439 -27.84 -1.17 15.69
C LYS A 439 -28.15 0.29 15.96
N LEU A 440 -28.14 1.10 14.92
CA LEU A 440 -28.50 2.52 14.99
C LEU A 440 -29.94 2.74 14.51
N PHE A 441 -30.70 3.51 15.28
CA PHE A 441 -32.04 3.94 14.93
C PHE A 441 -32.04 5.46 14.77
N PHE A 442 -32.67 5.92 13.70
CA PHE A 442 -32.72 7.34 13.35
C PHE A 442 -34.14 7.86 13.61
N GLU A 443 -34.25 8.87 14.43
CA GLU A 443 -35.50 9.51 14.73
C GLU A 443 -35.43 11.00 14.34
N LYS A 444 -36.54 11.57 13.88
CA LYS A 444 -36.63 12.99 13.56
C LYS A 444 -36.54 13.82 14.83
N GLY A 445 -35.62 14.77 14.89
CA GLY A 445 -35.34 15.56 16.08
C GLY A 445 -35.23 17.07 15.83
N GLU A 446 -34.82 17.80 16.84
CA GLU A 446 -34.49 19.22 16.73
C GLU A 446 -32.98 19.36 16.45
N HIS A 447 -32.60 20.46 15.81
CA HIS A 447 -31.23 20.75 15.41
C HIS A 447 -30.28 20.82 16.61
N HIS A 448 -29.18 20.07 16.56
CA HIS A 448 -28.10 20.14 17.54
C HIS A 448 -27.37 21.48 17.41
N PRO A 449 -27.26 22.28 18.46
CA PRO A 449 -26.69 23.62 18.34
C PRO A 449 -25.19 23.57 18.15
N CYS A 450 -24.71 24.09 17.03
CA CYS A 450 -23.32 24.37 16.84
C CYS A 450 -22.97 25.76 17.37
N ARG A 451 -21.96 25.84 18.23
CA ARG A 451 -21.48 27.08 18.84
C ARG A 451 -20.22 27.58 18.17
N PHE A 452 -20.24 28.88 17.84
CA PHE A 452 -19.04 29.51 17.26
C PHE A 452 -18.29 30.31 18.32
N HIS A 453 -16.99 30.07 18.45
CA HIS A 453 -16.09 30.77 19.35
C HIS A 453 -15.02 31.54 18.56
N ARG A 454 -14.83 32.82 18.92
CA ARG A 454 -13.79 33.67 18.37
C ARG A 454 -12.41 33.50 19.07
N GLY A 455 -12.35 32.72 20.13
CA GLY A 455 -11.12 32.44 20.86
C GLY A 455 -10.10 31.70 19.97
N LYS A 456 -8.83 31.84 20.28
CA LYS A 456 -7.72 31.15 19.57
C LYS A 456 -7.34 29.82 20.22
N SER A 457 -8.00 29.45 21.30
CA SER A 457 -7.69 28.23 22.04
C SER A 457 -8.95 27.60 22.61
N PHE A 458 -8.98 26.30 22.69
CA PHE A 458 -9.96 25.53 23.46
C PHE A 458 -9.27 24.40 24.21
N THR A 459 -9.94 23.93 25.25
CA THR A 459 -9.46 22.82 26.09
C THR A 459 -10.62 21.86 26.32
N SER A 460 -10.41 20.59 26.07
CA SER A 460 -11.32 19.52 26.44
C SER A 460 -10.58 18.58 27.39
N GLU A 461 -11.07 18.51 28.64
CA GLU A 461 -10.43 17.72 29.70
C GLU A 461 -8.89 17.91 29.77
N SER A 462 -8.13 17.01 29.14
CA SER A 462 -6.67 16.98 29.17
C SER A 462 -5.99 17.48 27.88
N ILE A 463 -6.73 17.77 26.83
CA ILE A 463 -6.15 18.24 25.55
C ILE A 463 -6.45 19.72 25.36
N ARG A 464 -5.40 20.51 25.11
CA ARG A 464 -5.50 21.92 24.71
C ARG A 464 -5.02 22.08 23.28
N ILE A 465 -5.80 22.80 22.47
CA ILE A 465 -5.42 23.18 21.11
C ILE A 465 -5.41 24.70 21.02
N THR A 466 -4.31 25.26 20.57
CA THR A 466 -4.09 26.71 20.48
C THR A 466 -3.58 27.11 19.09
N TYR A 467 -4.31 28.02 18.45
CA TYR A 467 -3.79 28.66 17.23
C TYR A 467 -2.68 29.63 17.57
N GLU A 468 -1.50 29.47 16.98
CA GLU A 468 -0.37 30.37 17.17
C GLU A 468 -0.34 31.45 16.08
N GLN A 469 0.06 31.09 14.87
CA GLN A 469 0.07 31.98 13.69
C GLN A 469 0.23 31.22 12.39
N GLY A 470 -0.16 31.83 11.28
CA GLY A 470 -0.07 31.18 9.96
C GLY A 470 -0.79 29.84 9.96
N TRP A 471 -0.14 28.78 9.55
CA TRP A 471 -0.66 27.43 9.57
C TRP A 471 -0.36 26.66 10.87
N CYS A 472 0.22 27.33 11.89
CA CYS A 472 0.72 26.66 13.08
C CYS A 472 -0.33 26.57 14.20
N VAL A 473 -0.52 25.35 14.69
CA VAL A 473 -1.38 25.03 15.80
C VAL A 473 -0.60 24.21 16.84
N HIS A 474 -0.66 24.60 18.11
CA HIS A 474 -0.08 23.87 19.21
C HIS A 474 -1.13 22.96 19.84
N ILE A 475 -0.82 21.68 19.96
CA ILE A 475 -1.65 20.63 20.54
C ILE A 475 -0.92 20.11 21.76
N GLU A 476 -1.50 20.26 22.95
CA GLU A 476 -0.90 19.90 24.22
C GLU A 476 -1.72 18.83 24.94
N ASP A 477 -1.04 17.80 25.41
CA ASP A 477 -1.56 16.91 26.42
C ASP A 477 -1.15 17.42 27.80
N LEU A 478 -2.12 17.88 28.57
CA LEU A 478 -1.91 18.51 29.86
C LEU A 478 -1.59 17.49 30.97
N ASP A 479 -2.04 16.24 30.81
CA ASP A 479 -1.77 15.16 31.76
C ASP A 479 -0.31 14.67 31.63
N ALA A 480 0.14 14.47 30.39
CA ALA A 480 1.51 14.05 30.10
C ALA A 480 2.52 15.20 30.04
N GLN A 481 2.05 16.46 30.07
CA GLN A 481 2.86 17.67 29.90
C GLN A 481 3.74 17.60 28.64
N THR A 482 3.19 17.12 27.55
CA THR A 482 3.85 17.01 26.24
C THR A 482 3.02 17.68 25.18
N GLY A 483 3.67 18.19 24.15
CA GLY A 483 3.01 18.91 23.09
C GLY A 483 3.60 18.66 21.71
N ILE A 484 2.75 18.91 20.71
CA ILE A 484 3.06 18.82 19.30
C ILE A 484 2.66 20.14 18.64
N ARG A 485 3.57 20.76 17.91
CA ARG A 485 3.22 21.86 17.00
C ARG A 485 3.01 21.32 15.61
N TYR A 486 1.77 21.35 15.19
CA TYR A 486 1.37 21.01 13.84
C TYR A 486 1.38 22.23 12.92
N ARG A 487 1.94 22.07 11.72
CA ARG A 487 1.87 23.06 10.65
C ARG A 487 1.40 22.39 9.38
N ALA A 488 0.23 22.80 8.88
CA ALA A 488 -0.41 22.20 7.73
C ALA A 488 0.42 22.28 6.45
N PHE A 489 1.07 23.43 6.23
CA PHE A 489 1.93 23.67 5.08
C PHE A 489 3.22 24.29 5.56
N SER A 490 4.32 23.59 5.40
CA SER A 490 5.67 24.09 5.57
C SER A 490 6.45 23.82 4.28
N GLY A 491 7.37 24.70 3.93
CA GLY A 491 8.13 24.58 2.69
C GLY A 491 8.01 25.84 1.82
N SER A 492 8.42 25.74 0.59
CA SER A 492 8.44 26.86 -0.36
C SER A 492 7.66 26.53 -1.63
N ILE A 493 7.01 27.53 -2.18
CA ILE A 493 6.63 27.53 -3.58
C ILE A 493 7.88 27.92 -4.33
N SER A 494 8.55 26.98 -4.96
CA SER A 494 9.80 27.26 -5.64
C SER A 494 9.56 27.64 -7.10
N LYS A 495 10.33 28.62 -7.56
CA LYS A 495 10.58 28.76 -8.99
C LYS A 495 11.32 27.49 -9.43
N ARG A 496 10.96 26.96 -10.59
CA ARG A 496 11.52 25.72 -11.18
C ARG A 496 13.03 25.62 -10.93
N ASN A 497 13.48 24.54 -10.31
CA ASN A 497 14.88 24.13 -10.40
C ASN A 497 15.09 23.55 -11.80
N GLU A 498 16.06 24.07 -12.53
CA GLU A 498 16.43 23.64 -13.89
C GLU A 498 16.95 22.18 -13.95
N HIS A 499 17.08 21.51 -12.81
CA HIS A 499 17.54 20.12 -12.68
C HIS A 499 16.43 19.05 -12.70
N ASP A 500 15.17 19.40 -12.83
CA ASP A 500 14.08 18.44 -13.09
C ASP A 500 14.09 17.90 -14.54
N ASP A 501 15.22 18.01 -15.22
CA ASP A 501 15.37 17.68 -16.64
C ASP A 501 15.48 16.17 -16.94
N HIS A 502 15.50 15.28 -15.95
CA HIS A 502 15.53 13.84 -16.23
C HIS A 502 14.28 13.34 -16.97
N PHE A 503 13.16 14.04 -16.87
CA PHE A 503 11.95 13.72 -17.61
C PHE A 503 11.93 14.20 -19.06
N HIS A 504 12.78 15.14 -19.42
CA HIS A 504 12.88 15.66 -20.79
C HIS A 504 13.58 14.68 -21.75
N ALA A 505 14.28 13.67 -21.22
CA ALA A 505 14.96 12.68 -22.05
C ALA A 505 14.01 11.61 -22.63
N LEU A 506 12.82 11.43 -22.04
CA LEU A 506 11.90 10.33 -22.40
C LEU A 506 10.83 10.67 -23.43
N SER A 507 10.56 11.94 -23.75
CA SER A 507 9.64 12.25 -24.82
C SER A 507 9.92 13.58 -25.49
N SER A 508 10.34 13.52 -26.73
CA SER A 508 10.34 14.66 -27.66
C SER A 508 8.93 15.24 -27.92
N ALA A 509 7.88 14.52 -27.59
CA ALA A 509 6.49 14.95 -27.66
C ALA A 509 6.11 15.94 -26.54
N HIS A 510 6.78 15.94 -25.42
CA HIS A 510 6.50 16.84 -24.28
C HIS A 510 6.88 18.31 -24.56
N HIS A 511 7.71 18.60 -25.54
CA HIS A 511 8.05 19.96 -25.90
C HIS A 511 6.84 20.80 -26.32
N GLN A 512 5.86 20.24 -26.98
CA GLN A 512 4.66 20.98 -27.40
C GLN A 512 3.75 21.34 -26.20
N PHE A 513 3.74 20.51 -25.15
CA PHE A 513 2.95 20.78 -23.94
C PHE A 513 3.58 21.74 -22.97
N THR A 514 4.89 21.75 -22.88
CA THR A 514 5.63 22.72 -22.08
C THR A 514 5.36 24.15 -22.56
N PHE A 515 5.15 24.35 -23.85
CA PHE A 515 4.84 25.68 -24.42
C PHE A 515 3.47 26.21 -24.00
N ALA A 516 2.44 25.40 -23.90
CA ALA A 516 1.12 25.83 -23.42
C ALA A 516 1.13 26.25 -21.95
N PHE A 517 2.00 25.63 -21.14
CA PHE A 517 2.14 25.93 -19.70
C PHE A 517 3.14 27.06 -19.39
N ASP A 518 4.03 27.44 -20.29
CA ASP A 518 4.90 28.62 -20.10
C ASP A 518 4.11 29.92 -19.96
N GLY A 519 2.91 30.01 -20.56
CA GLY A 519 1.97 31.10 -20.31
C GLY A 519 1.53 31.21 -18.85
N TYR A 520 1.38 30.12 -18.14
CA TYR A 520 1.03 30.11 -16.72
C TYR A 520 2.19 30.43 -15.78
N ARG A 521 3.45 30.24 -16.18
CA ARG A 521 4.61 30.68 -15.40
C ARG A 521 4.62 32.20 -15.21
N HIS A 522 4.28 32.95 -16.24
CA HIS A 522 4.16 34.39 -16.14
C HIS A 522 3.04 34.81 -15.18
N CYS A 523 1.98 34.04 -15.06
CA CYS A 523 0.92 34.32 -14.09
C CYS A 523 1.38 34.04 -12.65
N ALA A 524 2.13 32.94 -12.42
CA ALA A 524 2.65 32.63 -11.10
C ALA A 524 3.64 33.67 -10.56
N ASP A 525 4.47 34.26 -11.45
CA ASP A 525 5.37 35.38 -11.08
C ASP A 525 4.61 36.67 -10.71
N GLN A 526 3.32 36.77 -11.04
CA GLN A 526 2.47 37.92 -10.75
C GLN A 526 1.51 37.68 -9.57
N CYS A 527 1.64 36.54 -8.86
CA CYS A 527 0.77 36.19 -7.72
C CYS A 527 1.35 36.75 -6.40
N SER A 528 0.45 37.16 -5.51
CA SER A 528 0.78 37.59 -4.15
C SER A 528 1.17 36.40 -3.27
N GLU A 529 1.94 36.68 -2.22
CA GLU A 529 2.27 35.67 -1.23
C GLU A 529 1.05 35.21 -0.43
N MET A 530 1.22 34.10 0.23
CA MET A 530 0.21 33.37 1.00
C MET A 530 -0.27 34.19 2.23
N TYR A 531 -1.56 34.34 2.34
CA TYR A 531 -2.20 35.01 3.47
C TYR A 531 -3.15 34.05 4.19
N VAL A 532 -2.80 33.66 5.42
CA VAL A 532 -3.59 32.72 6.23
C VAL A 532 -4.61 33.46 7.07
N VAL A 533 -5.84 33.02 6.98
CA VAL A 533 -6.97 33.52 7.78
C VAL A 533 -7.36 32.47 8.82
N TYR A 534 -7.37 32.88 10.07
CA TYR A 534 -7.97 32.10 11.14
C TYR A 534 -9.47 32.39 11.18
N GLU A 535 -10.30 31.37 10.93
CA GLU A 535 -11.75 31.53 10.85
C GLU A 535 -12.43 31.45 12.22
N GLY A 536 -11.91 30.61 13.14
CA GLY A 536 -12.48 30.44 14.49
C GLY A 536 -12.59 28.97 14.90
N ILE A 537 -13.36 28.74 15.95
CA ILE A 537 -13.62 27.41 16.50
C ILE A 537 -15.13 27.16 16.46
N MET A 538 -15.52 26.06 15.85
CA MET A 538 -16.88 25.51 15.92
C MET A 538 -16.90 24.42 16.99
N GLU A 539 -17.92 24.44 17.82
CA GLU A 539 -18.19 23.46 18.85
C GLU A 539 -19.56 22.83 18.64
N ASP A 540 -19.60 21.52 18.52
CA ASP A 540 -20.84 20.73 18.56
C ASP A 540 -20.74 19.68 19.68
N ASP A 541 -21.66 18.72 19.71
CA ASP A 541 -21.71 17.71 20.78
C ASP A 541 -20.50 16.77 20.76
N LEU A 542 -19.93 16.47 19.59
CA LEU A 542 -18.80 15.57 19.44
C LEU A 542 -17.44 16.28 19.36
N PHE A 543 -17.39 17.42 18.66
CA PHE A 543 -16.12 18.00 18.26
C PHE A 543 -15.93 19.45 18.68
N PHE A 544 -14.66 19.79 18.89
CA PHE A 544 -14.16 21.14 18.64
C PHE A 544 -13.44 21.13 17.29
N THR A 545 -13.80 22.03 16.39
CA THR A 545 -13.20 22.15 15.06
C THR A 545 -12.63 23.55 14.87
N MET A 546 -11.31 23.64 14.71
CA MET A 546 -10.58 24.87 14.37
C MET A 546 -10.35 24.91 12.88
N THR A 547 -10.66 26.04 12.23
CA THR A 547 -10.52 26.20 10.78
C THR A 547 -9.51 27.28 10.44
N LEU A 548 -8.60 26.94 9.54
CA LEU A 548 -7.64 27.84 8.91
C LEU A 548 -7.85 27.79 7.40
N SER A 549 -7.83 28.93 6.73
CA SER A 549 -7.92 29.00 5.26
C SER A 549 -6.99 30.05 4.67
N CYS A 550 -6.66 29.94 3.41
CA CYS A 550 -6.04 31.01 2.65
C CYS A 550 -6.19 30.84 1.15
N ASN A 551 -6.08 31.95 0.46
CA ASN A 551 -5.73 31.97 -0.94
C ASN A 551 -4.20 31.85 -1.03
N LEU A 552 -3.68 30.72 -1.48
CA LEU A 552 -2.23 30.49 -1.60
C LEU A 552 -1.59 31.48 -2.57
N LEU A 553 -2.32 31.76 -3.66
CA LEU A 553 -1.91 32.72 -4.67
C LEU A 553 -3.14 33.48 -5.19
N THR A 554 -2.98 34.77 -5.42
CA THR A 554 -4.00 35.61 -6.01
C THR A 554 -3.40 36.39 -7.16
N LEU A 555 -4.06 36.45 -8.31
CA LEU A 555 -3.64 37.28 -9.42
C LEU A 555 -3.74 38.75 -9.06
N HIS A 556 -2.65 39.50 -9.15
CA HIS A 556 -2.62 40.93 -8.78
C HIS A 556 -3.59 41.80 -9.55
N THR A 557 -3.93 41.38 -10.78
CA THR A 557 -4.78 42.18 -11.66
C THR A 557 -6.28 42.01 -11.42
N THR A 558 -6.70 40.90 -10.80
CA THR A 558 -8.12 40.52 -10.69
C THR A 558 -8.51 40.08 -9.28
N ASP A 559 -7.59 40.01 -8.35
CA ASP A 559 -7.75 39.40 -7.02
C ASP A 559 -8.37 37.99 -7.06
N THR A 560 -8.19 37.30 -8.19
CA THR A 560 -8.74 35.96 -8.39
C THR A 560 -7.81 34.93 -7.77
N PRO A 561 -8.29 34.11 -6.80
CA PRO A 561 -7.48 33.03 -6.24
C PRO A 561 -7.18 31.98 -7.31
N VAL A 562 -5.90 31.65 -7.47
CA VAL A 562 -5.41 30.61 -8.40
C VAL A 562 -5.00 29.35 -7.66
N ALA A 563 -4.81 29.44 -6.36
CA ALA A 563 -4.67 28.32 -5.47
C ALA A 563 -5.30 28.63 -4.13
N PHE A 564 -5.92 27.65 -3.53
CA PHE A 564 -6.64 27.74 -2.27
C PHE A 564 -6.22 26.60 -1.34
N ALA A 565 -6.10 26.90 -0.04
CA ALA A 565 -5.87 25.88 0.96
C ALA A 565 -6.77 26.08 2.18
N LYS A 566 -7.16 24.98 2.79
CA LYS A 566 -7.94 24.94 4.02
C LYS A 566 -7.40 23.84 4.92
N SER A 567 -7.36 24.08 6.22
CA SER A 567 -7.03 23.07 7.22
C SER A 567 -8.05 23.09 8.34
N GLU A 568 -8.59 21.95 8.67
CA GLU A 568 -9.48 21.72 9.80
C GLU A 568 -8.81 20.83 10.82
N ILE A 569 -8.67 21.33 12.05
CA ILE A 569 -8.14 20.60 13.19
C ILE A 569 -9.33 20.27 14.10
N ARG A 570 -9.65 19.02 14.22
CA ARG A 570 -10.84 18.52 14.91
C ARG A 570 -10.41 17.68 16.11
N LEU A 571 -10.86 18.03 17.31
CA LEU A 571 -10.69 17.25 18.51
C LEU A 571 -12.01 16.55 18.86
N ASN A 572 -11.99 15.24 18.94
CA ASN A 572 -13.10 14.48 19.51
C ASN A 572 -13.09 14.63 21.04
N LYS A 573 -14.24 15.07 21.61
CA LYS A 573 -14.35 15.37 23.03
C LYS A 573 -14.26 14.14 23.92
N ALA A 574 -14.70 12.98 23.46
CA ALA A 574 -14.73 11.74 24.24
C ALA A 574 -13.51 10.86 24.02
N SER A 575 -13.13 10.60 22.76
CA SER A 575 -11.97 9.73 22.44
C SER A 575 -10.64 10.44 22.58
N LYS A 576 -10.62 11.77 22.65
CA LYS A 576 -9.41 12.62 22.67
C LYS A 576 -8.55 12.46 21.41
N GLU A 577 -9.10 11.89 20.36
CA GLU A 577 -8.47 11.80 19.06
C GLU A 577 -8.50 13.15 18.35
N ILE A 578 -7.37 13.50 17.73
CA ILE A 578 -7.23 14.72 16.96
C ILE A 578 -7.10 14.34 15.50
N THR A 579 -8.01 14.81 14.67
CA THR A 579 -7.94 14.66 13.22
C THR A 579 -7.59 15.99 12.59
N VAL A 580 -6.59 15.96 11.74
CA VAL A 580 -6.21 17.11 10.92
C VAL A 580 -6.52 16.78 9.48
N ARG A 581 -7.41 17.55 8.86
CA ARG A 581 -7.77 17.40 7.45
C ARG A 581 -7.43 18.67 6.70
N SER A 582 -6.69 18.56 5.63
CA SER A 582 -6.28 19.73 4.85
C SER A 582 -6.57 19.51 3.37
N TYR A 583 -6.96 20.61 2.73
CA TYR A 583 -7.30 20.64 1.31
C TYR A 583 -6.39 21.66 0.62
N LEU A 584 -5.89 21.27 -0.52
CA LEU A 584 -5.13 22.11 -1.41
C LEU A 584 -5.76 22.05 -2.80
N TYR A 585 -6.20 23.17 -3.30
CA TYR A 585 -6.68 23.32 -4.67
C TYR A 585 -5.69 24.17 -5.45
N CYS A 586 -5.21 23.67 -6.57
CA CYS A 586 -4.30 24.37 -7.47
C CYS A 586 -4.95 24.44 -8.86
N GLY A 587 -5.51 25.60 -9.20
CA GLY A 587 -6.08 25.87 -10.53
C GLY A 587 -5.07 26.19 -11.59
N VAL A 588 -3.77 26.25 -11.22
CA VAL A 588 -2.63 26.50 -12.10
C VAL A 588 -1.47 25.58 -11.74
N TYR A 589 -0.58 25.35 -12.69
CA TYR A 589 0.64 24.59 -12.42
C TYR A 589 1.54 25.34 -11.44
N LEU A 590 1.63 24.85 -10.23
CA LEU A 590 2.56 25.34 -9.22
C LEU A 590 3.67 24.31 -9.01
N ASN A 591 4.91 24.79 -8.97
CA ASN A 591 6.01 23.98 -8.50
C ASN A 591 6.10 24.16 -6.97
N MET A 592 5.64 23.16 -6.24
CA MET A 592 5.56 23.19 -4.78
C MET A 592 6.48 22.14 -4.18
N ASP A 593 7.11 22.51 -3.07
CA ASP A 593 7.74 21.58 -2.13
C ASP A 593 7.12 21.84 -0.76
N ALA A 594 6.07 21.09 -0.46
CA ALA A 594 5.24 21.31 0.72
C ALA A 594 5.20 20.07 1.63
N TYR A 595 5.20 20.36 2.92
CA TYR A 595 5.16 19.35 3.98
C TYR A 595 4.08 19.70 5.00
N ALA A 596 3.47 18.67 5.59
CA ALA A 596 2.82 18.77 6.89
C ALA A 596 3.86 18.45 7.96
N SER A 597 4.12 19.36 8.88
CA SER A 597 5.15 19.16 9.89
C SER A 597 4.59 19.09 11.31
N PHE A 598 5.24 18.25 12.13
CA PHE A 598 4.93 18.01 13.53
C PHE A 598 6.22 18.15 14.33
N THR A 599 6.36 19.27 15.04
CA THR A 599 7.47 19.47 15.97
C THR A 599 7.03 19.08 17.38
N TYR A 600 7.79 18.24 18.04
CA TYR A 600 7.47 17.74 19.38
C TYR A 600 8.53 18.17 20.40
N ASP A 601 8.11 18.25 21.68
CA ASP A 601 8.94 18.75 22.78
C ASP A 601 9.53 17.63 23.67
N MET A 602 9.25 16.37 23.35
CA MET A 602 9.75 15.22 24.12
C MET A 602 11.28 15.12 24.08
N GLU A 603 11.87 14.90 25.28
CA GLU A 603 13.29 14.60 25.41
C GLU A 603 13.52 13.08 25.34
N THR A 604 14.70 12.68 24.80
CA THR A 604 15.14 11.27 24.75
C THR A 604 14.05 10.29 24.33
N CYS A 605 13.53 10.42 23.11
CA CYS A 605 12.50 9.55 22.58
C CYS A 605 13.02 8.65 21.46
N GLU A 606 12.34 7.54 21.25
CA GLU A 606 12.51 6.65 20.13
C GLU A 606 11.40 6.89 19.11
N ILE A 607 11.71 6.71 17.83
CA ILE A 607 10.79 6.84 16.72
C ILE A 607 10.60 5.47 16.11
N TYR A 608 9.34 5.04 16.04
CA TYR A 608 8.93 3.80 15.42
C TYR A 608 8.15 4.10 14.15
N ARG A 609 8.40 3.33 13.10
CA ARG A 609 7.63 3.31 11.86
C ARG A 609 7.01 1.94 11.67
N ASN A 610 5.79 1.90 11.13
CA ASN A 610 5.18 0.62 10.85
C ASN A 610 5.40 0.18 9.39
N TYR A 611 5.29 -1.13 9.21
CA TYR A 611 5.25 -1.85 7.94
C TYR A 611 4.11 -2.89 8.00
N PRO A 612 3.80 -3.61 6.92
CA PRO A 612 2.75 -4.61 6.94
C PRO A 612 2.89 -5.57 8.13
N PHE A 613 1.92 -5.51 9.05
CA PHE A 613 1.82 -6.32 10.27
C PHE A 613 2.89 -6.11 11.34
N GLY A 614 3.69 -5.05 11.28
CA GLY A 614 4.70 -4.81 12.30
C GLY A 614 5.19 -3.38 12.42
N GLU A 615 6.10 -3.12 13.33
CA GLU A 615 6.82 -1.85 13.46
C GLU A 615 8.29 -2.07 13.83
N GLU A 616 9.13 -1.09 13.56
CA GLU A 616 10.52 -1.07 14.00
C GLU A 616 10.97 0.35 14.38
N ILE A 617 12.03 0.43 15.18
CA ILE A 617 12.72 1.70 15.46
C ILE A 617 13.43 2.17 14.20
N THR A 618 13.30 3.44 13.85
CA THR A 618 14.09 4.06 12.80
C THR A 618 15.00 5.16 13.33
N ARG A 619 16.20 5.22 12.76
CA ARG A 619 17.20 6.27 13.00
C ARG A 619 17.51 7.05 11.73
N LEU A 620 16.83 6.73 10.65
CA LEU A 620 16.99 7.40 9.37
C LEU A 620 16.44 8.82 9.43
N LYS A 621 17.09 9.72 8.72
CA LYS A 621 16.60 11.10 8.54
C LYS A 621 15.44 11.17 7.55
N GLU A 622 15.36 10.21 6.67
CA GLU A 622 14.31 10.05 5.68
C GLU A 622 13.88 8.60 5.64
N PHE A 623 12.59 8.35 5.75
CA PHE A 623 12.03 7.00 5.80
C PHE A 623 10.56 6.97 5.39
N TYR A 624 10.04 5.75 5.19
CA TYR A 624 8.66 5.46 4.92
C TYR A 624 7.99 4.82 6.11
N ALA A 625 6.72 5.15 6.33
CA ALA A 625 5.86 4.50 7.30
C ALA A 625 4.52 4.17 6.63
N LEU A 626 4.10 2.92 6.70
CA LEU A 626 2.90 2.43 6.01
C LEU A 626 1.63 3.18 6.45
N ASP A 627 1.36 3.22 7.74
CA ASP A 627 0.15 3.81 8.30
C ASP A 627 0.43 4.83 9.39
N TYR A 628 1.51 4.65 10.17
CA TYR A 628 1.77 5.51 11.33
C TYR A 628 3.24 5.66 11.72
N ILE A 629 3.48 6.70 12.47
CA ILE A 629 4.70 6.91 13.25
C ILE A 629 4.32 7.00 14.71
N ARG A 630 5.05 6.30 15.56
CA ARG A 630 4.97 6.43 17.01
C ARG A 630 6.26 7.06 17.54
N VAL A 631 6.10 8.09 18.36
CA VAL A 631 7.21 8.72 19.09
C VAL A 631 6.96 8.51 20.58
N CYS A 632 7.88 7.88 21.28
CA CYS A 632 7.69 7.60 22.70
C CYS A 632 9.01 7.56 23.49
N ASN A 633 8.87 7.73 24.80
CA ASN A 633 9.88 7.42 25.81
C ASN A 633 9.24 6.57 26.91
N ASP A 634 9.97 6.32 28.00
CA ASP A 634 9.46 5.50 29.11
C ASP A 634 8.22 6.10 29.80
N ALA A 635 8.07 7.43 29.78
CA ALA A 635 6.99 8.13 30.45
C ALA A 635 5.72 8.24 29.62
N THR A 636 5.85 8.63 28.36
CA THR A 636 4.72 8.95 27.48
C THR A 636 5.05 8.70 26.01
N GLY A 637 4.05 8.80 25.14
CA GLY A 637 4.20 8.73 23.69
C GLY A 637 2.98 9.25 22.97
N PHE A 638 3.13 9.45 21.66
CA PHE A 638 2.03 9.77 20.76
C PHE A 638 2.20 9.01 19.44
N THR A 639 1.08 8.82 18.76
CA THR A 639 1.03 8.20 17.44
C THR A 639 0.40 9.16 16.44
N ILE A 640 1.02 9.30 15.29
CA ILE A 640 0.49 10.03 14.12
C ILE A 640 0.18 9.00 13.04
N MET A 641 -1.09 8.82 12.71
CA MET A 641 -1.52 8.07 11.55
C MET A 641 -1.47 8.97 10.30
N ASN A 642 -0.88 8.49 9.23
CA ASN A 642 -0.53 9.31 8.06
C ASN A 642 -1.53 9.22 6.89
N HIS A 643 -2.49 8.30 6.94
CA HIS A 643 -3.52 8.08 5.93
C HIS A 643 -3.01 8.03 4.48
N GLY A 644 -1.78 7.53 4.27
CA GLY A 644 -1.16 7.38 2.94
C GLY A 644 -0.08 8.42 2.64
N ASN A 645 0.16 9.42 3.52
CA ASN A 645 1.31 10.31 3.40
C ASN A 645 2.54 9.64 4.03
N GLN A 646 3.11 8.69 3.32
CA GLN A 646 4.05 7.72 3.88
C GLN A 646 5.48 8.21 4.00
N ARG A 647 5.88 9.20 3.18
CA ARG A 647 7.26 9.72 3.18
C ARG A 647 7.49 10.75 4.25
N VAL A 648 8.49 10.50 5.08
CA VAL A 648 8.77 11.29 6.28
C VAL A 648 10.22 11.69 6.34
N PHE A 649 10.44 12.96 6.64
CA PHE A 649 11.75 13.51 6.99
C PHE A 649 11.77 13.79 8.48
N HIS A 650 12.82 13.36 9.17
CA HIS A 650 13.00 13.60 10.61
C HIS A 650 14.31 14.32 10.86
N GLU A 651 14.23 15.50 11.46
CA GLU A 651 15.38 16.28 11.90
C GLU A 651 14.99 17.23 13.05
N ASN A 652 15.85 17.37 14.06
CA ASN A 652 15.67 18.32 15.17
C ASN A 652 14.30 18.26 15.88
N LYS A 653 13.80 17.06 16.17
CA LYS A 653 12.47 16.82 16.77
C LYS A 653 11.29 17.27 15.88
N GLU A 654 11.50 17.38 14.60
CA GLU A 654 10.47 17.66 13.62
C GLU A 654 10.30 16.47 12.68
N LEU A 655 9.05 16.02 12.53
CA LEU A 655 8.59 15.05 11.52
C LEU A 655 7.91 15.85 10.41
N ARG A 656 8.41 15.75 9.20
CA ARG A 656 7.85 16.39 8.01
C ARG A 656 7.33 15.33 7.06
N PHE A 657 6.04 15.25 6.91
CA PHE A 657 5.39 14.40 5.92
C PHE A 657 5.29 15.15 4.60
N LYS A 658 5.80 14.55 3.54
CA LYS A 658 5.74 15.15 2.22
C LYS A 658 4.31 15.11 1.70
N ILE A 659 3.74 16.25 1.36
CA ILE A 659 2.37 16.38 0.85
C ILE A 659 2.33 16.82 -0.61
N ALA A 660 3.36 17.49 -1.08
CA ALA A 660 3.46 17.94 -2.48
C ALA A 660 4.91 18.12 -2.91
N LYS A 661 5.23 17.74 -4.12
CA LYS A 661 6.50 18.07 -4.78
C LYS A 661 6.30 18.26 -6.28
N GLY A 662 6.93 19.31 -6.81
CA GLY A 662 6.94 19.61 -8.23
C GLY A 662 5.64 20.21 -8.73
N LYS A 663 5.25 19.90 -9.96
CA LYS A 663 4.12 20.53 -10.63
C LYS A 663 2.79 19.98 -10.14
N MET A 664 1.99 20.81 -9.48
CA MET A 664 0.64 20.46 -9.03
C MET A 664 -0.41 21.22 -9.82
N LEU A 665 -1.47 20.52 -10.24
CA LEU A 665 -2.59 21.08 -10.99
C LEU A 665 -3.97 20.71 -10.44
N TYR A 666 -4.07 19.95 -9.34
CA TYR A 666 -5.33 19.32 -8.93
C TYR A 666 -5.69 19.58 -7.48
N ASP A 667 -6.89 19.15 -7.15
CA ASP A 667 -7.35 19.02 -5.78
C ASP A 667 -6.53 17.96 -5.05
N TYR A 668 -6.03 18.33 -3.88
CA TYR A 668 -5.29 17.43 -3.00
C TYR A 668 -5.85 17.49 -1.59
N GLU A 669 -6.27 16.34 -1.09
CA GLU A 669 -6.67 16.17 0.30
C GLU A 669 -5.63 15.31 1.01
N PHE A 670 -5.22 15.73 2.21
CA PHE A 670 -4.39 14.93 3.09
C PHE A 670 -4.93 15.00 4.52
N CYS A 671 -4.75 13.89 5.23
CA CYS A 671 -5.29 13.71 6.57
C CYS A 671 -4.25 13.11 7.49
N PHE A 672 -4.29 13.52 8.76
CA PHE A 672 -3.54 12.90 9.85
C PHE A 672 -4.47 12.70 11.04
N SER A 673 -4.33 11.56 11.73
CA SER A 673 -4.98 11.33 13.01
C SER A 673 -3.93 11.18 14.10
N ILE A 674 -4.14 11.81 15.26
CA ILE A 674 -3.16 11.88 16.33
C ILE A 674 -3.82 11.39 17.63
N ILE A 675 -3.08 10.57 18.37
CA ILE A 675 -3.47 10.16 19.72
C ILE A 675 -2.24 10.19 20.65
N PHE A 676 -2.44 10.66 21.89
CA PHE A 676 -1.43 10.62 22.93
C PHE A 676 -1.49 9.32 23.74
N HIS A 677 -0.55 9.14 24.66
CA HIS A 677 -0.41 7.99 25.59
C HIS A 677 -0.13 6.64 24.92
N THR A 678 0.45 6.62 23.72
CA THR A 678 0.83 5.39 23.03
C THR A 678 2.28 5.03 23.33
N LYS A 679 2.51 3.98 24.10
CA LYS A 679 3.86 3.52 24.50
C LYS A 679 4.30 2.24 23.82
N THR A 680 3.36 1.42 23.38
CA THR A 680 3.61 0.11 22.77
C THR A 680 3.15 0.04 21.33
N ALA A 681 3.66 -0.95 20.61
CA ALA A 681 3.18 -1.27 19.25
C ALA A 681 1.68 -1.56 19.24
N LEU A 682 1.20 -2.27 20.27
CA LEU A 682 -0.21 -2.61 20.40
C LEU A 682 -1.11 -1.38 20.55
N ASP A 683 -0.68 -0.37 21.35
CA ASP A 683 -1.44 0.88 21.50
C ASP A 683 -1.64 1.58 20.16
N SER A 684 -0.53 1.75 19.41
CA SER A 684 -0.55 2.40 18.09
C SER A 684 -1.33 1.59 17.06
N MET A 685 -1.13 0.28 17.03
CA MET A 685 -1.79 -0.60 16.09
C MET A 685 -3.29 -0.68 16.37
N SER A 686 -3.69 -0.78 17.64
CA SER A 686 -5.10 -0.76 18.04
C SER A 686 -5.80 0.54 17.63
N PHE A 687 -5.12 1.68 17.79
CA PHE A 687 -5.60 2.97 17.32
C PHE A 687 -5.81 2.98 15.80
N VAL A 688 -4.77 2.62 15.04
CA VAL A 688 -4.81 2.64 13.58
C VAL A 688 -5.85 1.67 13.01
N ILE A 689 -5.92 0.46 13.55
CA ILE A 689 -6.91 -0.54 13.13
C ILE A 689 -8.34 -0.06 13.45
N LYS A 690 -8.54 0.58 14.60
CA LYS A 690 -9.81 1.19 14.96
C LYS A 690 -10.18 2.33 14.00
N GLU A 691 -9.23 3.19 13.64
CA GLU A 691 -9.45 4.27 12.67
C GLU A 691 -9.82 3.76 11.26
N LYS A 692 -9.32 2.60 10.88
CA LYS A 692 -9.65 1.96 9.59
C LYS A 692 -11.04 1.34 9.54
N LEU A 693 -11.73 1.14 10.69
CA LEU A 693 -13.09 0.61 10.71
C LEU A 693 -14.03 1.50 9.91
N LYS A 694 -14.76 0.90 8.98
CA LYS A 694 -15.84 1.56 8.22
C LYS A 694 -17.20 1.09 8.70
N PRO A 695 -18.23 1.94 8.67
CA PRO A 695 -19.58 1.52 8.98
C PRO A 695 -20.11 0.56 7.92
N LEU A 696 -20.93 -0.38 8.34
CA LEU A 696 -21.57 -1.34 7.42
C LEU A 696 -22.95 -1.71 7.98
N SER A 697 -23.86 -2.10 7.10
CA SER A 697 -25.18 -2.58 7.48
C SER A 697 -25.22 -4.11 7.42
N VAL A 698 -25.49 -4.76 8.55
CA VAL A 698 -25.56 -6.22 8.69
C VAL A 698 -26.83 -6.66 9.42
N SER A 699 -27.30 -7.85 9.16
CA SER A 699 -28.54 -8.37 9.75
C SER A 699 -28.34 -9.32 10.93
N ASN A 700 -27.08 -9.70 11.22
CA ASN A 700 -26.75 -10.71 12.23
C ASN A 700 -25.86 -10.16 13.35
N GLN A 701 -26.05 -10.69 14.56
CA GLN A 701 -25.26 -10.34 15.74
C GLN A 701 -23.86 -10.91 15.69
N SER A 702 -23.00 -10.44 16.62
CA SER A 702 -21.61 -10.89 16.81
C SER A 702 -21.46 -12.42 16.76
N ILE A 703 -20.50 -12.86 15.95
CA ILE A 703 -20.26 -14.28 15.65
C ILE A 703 -18.97 -14.78 16.33
N ILE A 704 -18.13 -13.88 16.80
CA ILE A 704 -16.78 -14.19 17.31
C ILE A 704 -16.46 -13.35 18.55
N SER A 705 -15.69 -13.91 19.47
CA SER A 705 -14.94 -13.15 20.48
C SER A 705 -13.60 -13.81 20.75
N ILE A 706 -12.60 -12.99 21.15
CA ILE A 706 -11.25 -13.42 21.50
C ILE A 706 -10.93 -12.82 22.87
N ASP A 707 -10.40 -13.63 23.78
CA ASP A 707 -10.15 -13.24 25.19
C ASP A 707 -8.82 -12.51 25.40
N SER A 708 -7.97 -12.40 24.37
CA SER A 708 -6.66 -11.73 24.44
C SER A 708 -6.66 -10.41 23.65
N PRO A 709 -6.31 -9.29 24.27
CA PRO A 709 -6.24 -8.00 23.59
C PRO A 709 -5.04 -7.89 22.62
N GLU A 710 -4.04 -8.75 22.74
CA GLU A 710 -2.88 -8.79 21.86
C GLU A 710 -3.18 -9.40 20.49
N ILE A 711 -4.32 -10.11 20.37
CA ILE A 711 -4.73 -10.77 19.15
C ILE A 711 -5.82 -9.93 18.48
N LEU A 712 -5.50 -9.41 17.30
CA LEU A 712 -6.45 -8.63 16.48
C LEU A 712 -6.68 -9.32 15.14
N SER A 713 -7.84 -9.07 14.54
CA SER A 713 -8.13 -9.54 13.19
C SER A 713 -7.65 -8.53 12.16
N SER A 714 -6.91 -9.01 11.17
CA SER A 714 -6.61 -8.21 9.97
C SER A 714 -7.71 -8.35 8.93
N SER A 715 -8.38 -9.52 8.87
CA SER A 715 -9.50 -9.76 7.96
C SER A 715 -10.42 -10.85 8.50
N ILE A 716 -11.73 -10.67 8.27
CA ILE A 716 -12.76 -11.68 8.45
C ILE A 716 -13.55 -11.75 7.16
N TYR A 717 -13.61 -12.93 6.56
CA TYR A 717 -14.27 -13.08 5.27
C TYR A 717 -14.87 -14.49 5.08
N ARG A 718 -15.77 -14.60 4.11
CA ARG A 718 -16.36 -15.84 3.68
C ARG A 718 -15.97 -16.14 2.24
N LEU A 719 -15.43 -17.35 2.02
CA LEU A 719 -15.00 -17.81 0.71
C LEU A 719 -15.29 -19.31 0.57
N ASN A 720 -15.87 -19.74 -0.55
CA ASN A 720 -16.22 -21.16 -0.82
C ASN A 720 -17.02 -21.80 0.31
N LYS A 721 -17.98 -21.07 0.91
CA LYS A 721 -18.81 -21.49 2.06
C LYS A 721 -18.02 -21.81 3.33
N LYS A 722 -16.80 -21.30 3.45
CA LYS A 722 -15.96 -21.40 4.64
C LYS A 722 -15.80 -20.01 5.25
N ASP A 723 -15.75 -19.94 6.56
CA ASP A 723 -15.48 -18.71 7.28
C ASP A 723 -14.00 -18.64 7.64
N HIS A 724 -13.38 -17.52 7.28
CA HIS A 724 -11.96 -17.28 7.47
C HIS A 724 -11.74 -16.16 8.46
N PHE A 725 -10.86 -16.40 9.42
CA PHE A 725 -10.44 -15.42 10.44
C PHE A 725 -8.94 -15.31 10.39
N ARG A 726 -8.42 -14.19 9.89
CA ARG A 726 -6.99 -13.91 9.91
C ARG A 726 -6.64 -13.12 11.14
N LEU A 727 -5.91 -13.76 12.03
CA LEU A 727 -5.59 -13.28 13.37
C LEU A 727 -4.10 -13.05 13.48
N ILE A 728 -3.71 -11.99 14.18
CA ILE A 728 -2.32 -11.57 14.32
C ILE A 728 -2.01 -11.35 15.79
N ASN A 729 -0.91 -11.91 16.23
CA ASN A 729 -0.30 -11.58 17.51
C ASN A 729 0.60 -10.36 17.37
N TYR A 730 0.20 -9.21 17.91
CA TYR A 730 1.03 -7.99 17.93
C TYR A 730 1.95 -7.91 19.15
N SER A 731 2.06 -8.96 19.93
CA SER A 731 2.98 -9.06 21.06
C SER A 731 4.33 -9.65 20.62
N PRO A 732 5.47 -9.16 21.17
CA PRO A 732 6.76 -9.81 21.03
C PRO A 732 6.87 -11.10 21.88
N GLN A 733 5.78 -11.53 22.53
CA GLN A 733 5.69 -12.73 23.34
C GLN A 733 4.78 -13.76 22.69
N GLN A 734 4.96 -15.02 23.07
CA GLN A 734 3.99 -16.07 22.75
C GLN A 734 2.67 -15.79 23.48
N VAL A 735 1.55 -15.89 22.78
CA VAL A 735 0.21 -15.66 23.32
C VAL A 735 -0.65 -16.91 23.14
N ASN A 736 -1.31 -17.34 24.22
CA ASN A 736 -2.36 -18.35 24.17
C ASN A 736 -3.70 -17.65 24.39
N CYS A 737 -4.68 -17.91 23.57
CA CYS A 737 -6.01 -17.32 23.70
C CYS A 737 -7.12 -18.31 23.40
N CYS A 738 -8.32 -18.00 23.89
CA CYS A 738 -9.56 -18.67 23.54
C CYS A 738 -10.34 -17.81 22.55
N MET A 739 -10.69 -18.39 21.42
CA MET A 739 -11.61 -17.84 20.46
C MET A 739 -12.96 -18.53 20.61
N THR A 740 -14.01 -17.76 20.86
CA THR A 740 -15.39 -18.25 20.96
C THR A 740 -16.11 -17.92 19.66
N LEU A 741 -16.81 -18.89 19.11
CA LEU A 741 -17.62 -18.74 17.90
C LEU A 741 -19.10 -18.88 18.27
N SER A 742 -19.98 -18.11 17.65
CA SER A 742 -21.42 -18.11 17.98
C SER A 742 -22.15 -19.41 17.57
N ARG A 743 -21.48 -20.27 16.79
CA ARG A 743 -22.06 -21.53 16.29
C ARG A 743 -21.05 -22.69 16.30
N GLN A 744 -21.56 -23.90 16.24
CA GLN A 744 -20.75 -25.08 16.01
C GLN A 744 -20.47 -25.26 14.53
N TYR A 745 -19.22 -25.57 14.19
CA TYR A 745 -18.79 -25.92 12.85
C TYR A 745 -18.48 -27.41 12.75
N ARG A 746 -18.59 -27.95 11.55
CA ARG A 746 -18.25 -29.35 11.28
C ARG A 746 -16.77 -29.64 11.55
N SER A 747 -15.91 -28.72 11.14
CA SER A 747 -14.47 -28.74 11.44
C SER A 747 -13.90 -27.33 11.47
N ILE A 748 -12.83 -27.16 12.23
CA ILE A 748 -12.06 -25.92 12.28
C ILE A 748 -10.59 -26.26 12.12
N GLU A 749 -9.91 -25.54 11.26
CA GLU A 749 -8.51 -25.80 10.90
C GLU A 749 -7.69 -24.50 10.92
N ILE A 750 -6.43 -24.59 11.30
CA ILE A 750 -5.44 -23.57 10.98
C ILE A 750 -4.88 -23.92 9.60
N CYS A 751 -5.01 -23.00 8.67
CA CYS A 751 -4.56 -23.15 7.29
C CYS A 751 -3.51 -22.11 6.94
N ASP A 752 -2.78 -22.37 5.87
CA ASP A 752 -2.04 -21.33 5.17
C ASP A 752 -2.97 -20.45 4.32
N PHE A 753 -2.43 -19.48 3.59
CA PHE A 753 -3.24 -18.56 2.78
C PHE A 753 -3.85 -19.19 1.53
N LEU A 754 -3.47 -20.44 1.22
CA LEU A 754 -4.03 -21.26 0.13
C LEU A 754 -5.07 -22.28 0.64
N ASP A 755 -5.58 -22.13 1.85
CA ASP A 755 -6.49 -23.07 2.51
C ASP A 755 -5.92 -24.49 2.72
N GLN A 756 -4.57 -24.65 2.68
CA GLN A 756 -3.95 -25.93 2.97
C GLN A 756 -3.84 -26.12 4.49
N ARG A 757 -4.43 -27.19 4.99
CA ARG A 757 -4.46 -27.48 6.42
C ARG A 757 -3.05 -27.65 7.00
N GLN A 758 -2.74 -26.86 8.03
CA GLN A 758 -1.55 -26.98 8.86
C GLN A 758 -1.84 -27.74 10.16
N LYS A 759 -2.99 -27.49 10.77
CA LYS A 759 -3.40 -28.08 12.03
C LYS A 759 -4.92 -28.11 12.15
N GLU A 760 -5.46 -29.18 12.72
CA GLU A 760 -6.87 -29.29 13.11
C GLU A 760 -7.08 -28.69 14.51
N CYS A 761 -8.16 -27.93 14.68
CA CYS A 761 -8.56 -27.35 15.95
C CYS A 761 -9.87 -28.01 16.43
N ARG A 762 -9.86 -28.49 17.65
CA ARG A 762 -11.08 -29.10 18.25
C ARG A 762 -11.93 -27.99 18.88
N GLN A 763 -13.13 -27.81 18.35
CA GLN A 763 -14.13 -26.94 18.99
C GLN A 763 -14.72 -27.65 20.21
N GLN A 764 -14.78 -26.96 21.32
CA GLN A 764 -15.37 -27.43 22.57
C GLN A 764 -16.91 -27.31 22.51
N PRO A 765 -17.67 -28.02 23.42
CA PRO A 765 -19.11 -27.91 23.46
C PRO A 765 -19.65 -26.49 23.71
N ASP A 766 -18.88 -25.62 24.34
CA ASP A 766 -19.18 -24.22 24.59
C ASP A 766 -18.81 -23.30 23.39
N SER A 767 -18.52 -23.89 22.25
CA SER A 767 -18.12 -23.20 21.01
C SER A 767 -16.75 -22.53 21.05
N THR A 768 -15.89 -22.85 22.01
CA THR A 768 -14.54 -22.30 22.11
C THR A 768 -13.51 -23.14 21.36
N ILE A 769 -12.43 -22.50 20.91
CA ILE A 769 -11.19 -23.12 20.44
C ILE A 769 -10.00 -22.44 21.14
N THR A 770 -8.95 -23.22 21.41
CA THR A 770 -7.70 -22.69 21.96
C THR A 770 -6.70 -22.49 20.83
N LEU A 771 -6.15 -21.29 20.73
CA LEU A 771 -5.12 -20.91 19.78
C LEU A 771 -3.83 -20.56 20.53
N CYS A 772 -2.70 -20.86 19.91
CA CYS A 772 -1.38 -20.55 20.42
C CYS A 772 -0.60 -19.86 19.31
N PHE A 773 -0.16 -18.63 19.57
CA PHE A 773 0.58 -17.80 18.63
C PHE A 773 2.03 -17.65 19.08
N LYS A 774 2.97 -17.77 18.17
CA LYS A 774 4.34 -17.28 18.35
C LYS A 774 4.35 -15.75 18.36
N PRO A 775 5.45 -15.12 18.79
CA PRO A 775 5.63 -13.67 18.61
C PRO A 775 5.37 -13.24 17.16
N MET A 776 4.60 -12.20 16.96
CA MET A 776 4.31 -11.59 15.64
C MET A 776 3.75 -12.56 14.59
N GLU A 777 3.16 -13.66 15.01
CA GLU A 777 2.64 -14.71 14.11
C GLU A 777 1.26 -14.33 13.56
N ILE A 778 1.06 -14.63 12.28
CA ILE A 778 -0.22 -14.55 11.58
C ILE A 778 -0.78 -15.97 11.44
N ILE A 779 -2.00 -16.18 11.89
CA ILE A 779 -2.71 -17.46 11.76
C ILE A 779 -4.01 -17.22 10.99
N THR A 780 -4.32 -18.09 10.03
CA THR A 780 -5.64 -18.15 9.38
C THR A 780 -6.41 -19.33 9.94
N VAL A 781 -7.50 -19.05 10.66
CA VAL A 781 -8.45 -20.05 11.12
C VAL A 781 -9.55 -20.18 10.07
N VAL A 782 -9.76 -21.38 9.56
CA VAL A 782 -10.80 -21.72 8.58
C VAL A 782 -11.82 -22.61 9.22
N ALA A 783 -13.08 -22.20 9.21
CA ALA A 783 -14.19 -22.93 9.80
C ALA A 783 -15.17 -23.42 8.72
N TYR A 784 -15.45 -24.72 8.73
CA TYR A 784 -16.24 -25.42 7.72
C TYR A 784 -17.65 -25.68 8.28
N GLU A 785 -18.67 -25.34 7.50
CA GLU A 785 -20.10 -25.62 7.86
C GLU A 785 -20.46 -27.09 7.87
#